data_7d882c8b70257a8720ef8b849bc24501
#
_entry.id   7d882c8b70257a8720ef8b849bc24501
#
_cell.length_a   1.000
_cell.length_b   1.000
_cell.length_c   1.000
_cell.angle_alpha   90.00
_cell.angle_beta   90.00
_cell.angle_gamma   90.00
#
_symmetry.space_group_name_H-M   'P 1'
#
loop_
_entity.id
_entity.type
_entity.pdbx_description
1 polymer ?
#
loop_
_entity_poly.entity_id
_entity_poly.type
_entity_poly.pdbx_seq_one_letter_code
_entity_poly.pdbx_strand_id
1 'polypeptide(L)'
;MPALAFSNNDVAVVAWTFDKHLDGCLGFAVIQIDSSGKETPLPAMATFDGKPPGPGNTTEQSPVQKFWWKDLYAKRGQTYTYRIVPMGGTPGALKPLAGVTPLVSNAVTLTEKRPPFFNAYFNRGIVATQALSHELNNKPSVAALQKHITDPNDQIRKNLEGQLFEGVTSLLDRADTQGGTINAALYELNDPDGLEKRLQAAGQGDPKSRTVILGNEVGVGPDKKPIMDSDSKNRAALKAAGVNVIDRILGKGSIPHNKFMVLSQKGAPVAVLSGSTNWTSTGLCTQTNNALVIESPKVAQRYIDYWNTLKADVDAAHGNQKALQSPTQRTWDHQNNDSSISSPIDLGNGITIEPMFSPNTNHVLSSPPKEKPNDMERIFALIGAAKQAVLFLAFDPGNNSILDAAGQALAKNPDLFVRGALTSSQRASNFSEALHPGGADEADEADEGSNAHPGVAVVGELGGPKKKGAKAPKGAKPNKRTAAPIDYRAIPAGSINASDAFGAWEAELQKFGFAIIHNKIVVIDPFSDNCVVVTGSHNLGFRASHNNDENLVIIRGHRGLAEAYACHVLDIYDHYAFRYWLKADPKIFSQPLEADDKWQERYIAGPDDKAPELRFWLAAAGAGVAGPAPKPSGSPATTEPASTGGGATPAKKSPAKKPPAKKSPAKKPSAKKRPAKKAKPAKRKAPAKKHSRKPPKKRKTVAKPKKHR
;
A
#
# COMPACT_ATOMS: atom_id res chain seq x y z
N MET A 1 14.34 -17.97 -18.19
CA MET A 1 13.23 -18.95 -18.40
C MET A 1 12.02 -18.16 -18.86
N PRO A 2 11.27 -18.57 -19.85
CA PRO A 2 10.12 -17.82 -20.35
C PRO A 2 8.85 -17.94 -19.47
N ALA A 3 8.93 -18.59 -18.31
CA ALA A 3 7.90 -18.65 -17.30
C ALA A 3 8.50 -18.48 -15.91
N LEU A 4 7.85 -17.68 -15.06
CA LEU A 4 8.26 -17.33 -13.71
C LEU A 4 7.10 -17.57 -12.73
N ALA A 5 7.36 -18.24 -11.62
CA ALA A 5 6.46 -18.30 -10.49
C ALA A 5 7.07 -17.60 -9.28
N PHE A 6 6.27 -16.84 -8.54
CA PHE A 6 6.63 -16.20 -7.28
C PHE A 6 5.43 -16.18 -6.33
N SER A 7 5.68 -16.07 -5.03
CA SER A 7 4.60 -16.21 -4.03
C SER A 7 4.80 -15.33 -2.82
N ASN A 8 3.70 -15.10 -2.13
CA ASN A 8 3.72 -14.77 -0.72
C ASN A 8 3.42 -16.02 0.13
N ASN A 9 2.86 -15.83 1.32
CA ASN A 9 2.48 -16.94 2.20
C ASN A 9 1.18 -17.65 1.82
N ASP A 10 0.35 -17.09 0.92
CA ASP A 10 -1.01 -17.57 0.63
C ASP A 10 -1.33 -17.72 -0.86
N VAL A 11 -0.62 -17.03 -1.72
CA VAL A 11 -0.91 -16.96 -3.15
C VAL A 11 0.36 -17.18 -3.95
N ALA A 12 0.27 -17.93 -5.05
CA ALA A 12 1.30 -17.95 -6.07
C ALA A 12 0.81 -17.21 -7.32
N VAL A 13 1.71 -16.43 -7.91
CA VAL A 13 1.51 -15.80 -9.22
C VAL A 13 2.45 -16.48 -10.19
N VAL A 14 1.93 -16.86 -11.34
CA VAL A 14 2.71 -17.38 -12.45
C VAL A 14 2.54 -16.45 -13.65
N ALA A 15 3.66 -16.04 -14.24
CA ALA A 15 3.71 -15.21 -15.42
C ALA A 15 4.56 -15.89 -16.49
N TRP A 16 4.22 -15.64 -17.74
CA TRP A 16 4.91 -16.25 -18.88
C TRP A 16 4.92 -15.32 -20.08
N THR A 17 5.72 -15.69 -21.06
CA THR A 17 5.79 -14.98 -22.33
C THR A 17 6.28 -15.89 -23.44
N PHE A 18 5.94 -15.52 -24.67
CA PHE A 18 6.48 -16.07 -25.89
C PHE A 18 7.06 -14.92 -26.72
N ASP A 19 8.11 -15.19 -27.47
CA ASP A 19 8.84 -14.16 -28.23
C ASP A 19 8.04 -13.57 -29.40
N LYS A 20 6.92 -14.22 -29.75
CA LYS A 20 6.09 -13.84 -30.90
C LYS A 20 4.64 -14.23 -30.68
N HIS A 21 3.77 -13.69 -31.53
CA HIS A 21 2.40 -14.16 -31.66
C HIS A 21 2.36 -15.67 -31.93
N LEU A 22 1.44 -16.36 -31.29
CA LEU A 22 1.21 -17.79 -31.46
C LEU A 22 -0.03 -18.01 -32.32
N ASP A 23 0.18 -18.32 -33.61
CA ASP A 23 -0.91 -18.54 -34.56
C ASP A 23 -1.82 -19.69 -34.11
N GLY A 24 -3.13 -19.43 -34.08
CA GLY A 24 -4.14 -20.40 -33.63
C GLY A 24 -4.20 -20.64 -32.11
N CYS A 25 -3.50 -19.84 -31.29
CA CYS A 25 -3.55 -19.95 -29.84
C CYS A 25 -4.78 -19.27 -29.27
N LEU A 26 -5.70 -20.05 -28.72
CA LEU A 26 -6.92 -19.55 -28.08
C LEU A 26 -6.74 -19.19 -26.59
N GLY A 27 -5.52 -19.26 -26.08
CA GLY A 27 -5.15 -18.99 -24.69
C GLY A 27 -4.31 -20.10 -24.09
N PHE A 28 -4.12 -20.08 -22.78
CA PHE A 28 -3.21 -20.99 -22.07
C PHE A 28 -3.94 -21.81 -21.01
N ALA A 29 -3.70 -23.12 -20.99
CA ALA A 29 -3.98 -23.93 -19.81
C ALA A 29 -2.83 -23.76 -18.80
N VAL A 30 -3.18 -23.54 -17.55
CA VAL A 30 -2.23 -23.43 -16.43
C VAL A 30 -2.42 -24.60 -15.50
N ILE A 31 -1.38 -25.41 -15.35
CA ILE A 31 -1.40 -26.66 -14.60
C ILE A 31 -0.44 -26.54 -13.44
N GLN A 32 -0.96 -26.65 -12.22
CA GLN A 32 -0.17 -26.74 -10.99
C GLN A 32 0.43 -28.15 -10.89
N ILE A 33 1.70 -28.25 -10.54
CA ILE A 33 2.43 -29.50 -10.28
C ILE A 33 2.98 -29.43 -8.85
N ASP A 34 2.52 -30.32 -7.98
CA ASP A 34 3.00 -30.38 -6.60
C ASP A 34 4.32 -31.16 -6.46
N SER A 35 4.87 -31.21 -5.26
CA SER A 35 6.16 -31.90 -4.98
C SER A 35 6.12 -33.41 -5.20
N SER A 36 4.95 -34.02 -5.32
CA SER A 36 4.79 -35.46 -5.67
C SER A 36 4.73 -35.69 -7.18
N GLY A 37 4.69 -34.61 -7.99
CA GLY A 37 4.49 -34.66 -9.43
C GLY A 37 3.01 -34.76 -9.85
N LYS A 38 2.07 -34.62 -8.91
CA LYS A 38 0.65 -34.59 -9.22
C LYS A 38 0.28 -33.29 -9.93
N GLU A 39 -0.36 -33.45 -11.07
CA GLU A 39 -0.84 -32.35 -11.90
C GLU A 39 -2.29 -32.00 -11.58
N THR A 40 -2.59 -30.71 -11.50
CA THR A 40 -3.93 -30.19 -11.26
C THR A 40 -4.15 -28.95 -12.11
N PRO A 41 -4.99 -28.98 -13.15
CA PRO A 41 -5.34 -27.80 -13.92
C PRO A 41 -6.03 -26.75 -13.04
N LEU A 42 -5.64 -25.49 -13.16
CA LEU A 42 -6.24 -24.42 -12.38
C LEU A 42 -7.65 -24.10 -12.88
N PRO A 43 -8.55 -23.62 -11.99
CA PRO A 43 -9.90 -23.23 -12.38
C PRO A 43 -9.91 -22.08 -13.38
N ALA A 44 -10.88 -22.12 -14.30
CA ALA A 44 -11.15 -21.04 -15.25
C ALA A 44 -11.91 -19.88 -14.58
N MET A 45 -11.79 -18.68 -15.15
CA MET A 45 -12.51 -17.47 -14.70
C MET A 45 -13.48 -16.92 -15.75
N ALA A 46 -13.39 -17.35 -17.00
CA ALA A 46 -14.26 -16.96 -18.12
C ALA A 46 -14.47 -18.16 -19.04
N THR A 47 -15.46 -18.08 -19.92
CA THR A 47 -15.82 -19.13 -20.88
C THR A 47 -16.03 -18.54 -22.27
N PHE A 48 -16.02 -19.38 -23.32
CA PHE A 48 -16.30 -18.97 -24.69
C PHE A 48 -17.77 -18.62 -24.95
N ASP A 49 -18.69 -19.03 -24.11
CA ASP A 49 -20.12 -18.68 -24.23
C ASP A 49 -20.54 -17.51 -23.33
N GLY A 50 -19.58 -16.87 -22.65
CA GLY A 50 -19.80 -15.73 -21.78
C GLY A 50 -20.55 -16.03 -20.48
N LYS A 51 -20.83 -17.31 -20.19
CA LYS A 51 -21.42 -17.70 -18.92
C LYS A 51 -20.35 -17.84 -17.83
N PRO A 52 -20.70 -17.65 -16.56
CA PRO A 52 -19.79 -17.97 -15.47
C PRO A 52 -19.33 -19.44 -15.55
N PRO A 53 -18.03 -19.74 -15.33
CA PRO A 53 -17.54 -21.11 -15.30
C PRO A 53 -18.28 -21.94 -14.25
N GLY A 54 -18.77 -23.10 -14.66
CA GLY A 54 -19.37 -24.06 -13.74
C GLY A 54 -18.34 -24.80 -12.88
N PRO A 55 -18.77 -25.53 -11.83
CA PRO A 55 -17.89 -26.38 -11.04
C PRO A 55 -17.11 -27.35 -11.93
N GLY A 56 -15.80 -27.45 -11.72
CA GLY A 56 -14.91 -28.32 -12.48
C GLY A 56 -14.45 -27.78 -13.84
N ASN A 57 -14.87 -26.58 -14.25
CA ASN A 57 -14.33 -25.95 -15.45
C ASN A 57 -12.92 -25.42 -15.16
N THR A 58 -11.95 -25.87 -15.92
CA THR A 58 -10.53 -25.54 -15.75
C THR A 58 -9.99 -24.76 -16.94
N THR A 59 -8.78 -24.27 -16.79
CA THR A 59 -8.06 -23.57 -17.85
C THR A 59 -7.77 -24.45 -19.09
N GLU A 60 -7.99 -25.76 -19.02
CA GLU A 60 -7.93 -26.62 -20.19
C GLU A 60 -9.17 -26.50 -21.09
N GLN A 61 -10.36 -26.28 -20.50
CA GLN A 61 -11.60 -26.07 -21.25
C GLN A 61 -11.86 -24.63 -21.59
N SER A 62 -11.39 -23.72 -20.73
CA SER A 62 -11.58 -22.27 -20.86
C SER A 62 -10.25 -21.57 -20.55
N PRO A 63 -9.38 -21.43 -21.56
CA PRO A 63 -7.99 -21.04 -21.37
C PRO A 63 -7.83 -19.57 -20.98
N VAL A 64 -6.71 -19.28 -20.37
CA VAL A 64 -6.34 -17.93 -19.93
C VAL A 64 -5.89 -17.10 -21.13
N GLN A 65 -6.59 -16.02 -21.44
CA GLN A 65 -6.25 -15.06 -22.50
C GLN A 65 -5.48 -13.84 -21.97
N LYS A 66 -4.45 -14.12 -21.17
CA LYS A 66 -3.45 -13.15 -20.68
C LYS A 66 -2.13 -13.89 -20.36
N PHE A 67 -1.09 -13.18 -20.01
CA PHE A 67 0.25 -13.72 -19.81
C PHE A 67 0.65 -13.89 -18.34
N TRP A 68 -0.32 -13.97 -17.45
CA TRP A 68 -0.13 -14.29 -16.04
C TRP A 68 -1.41 -14.83 -15.42
N TRP A 69 -1.28 -15.58 -14.32
CA TRP A 69 -2.39 -16.15 -13.58
C TRP A 69 -2.09 -16.24 -12.10
N LYS A 70 -3.14 -16.36 -11.27
CA LYS A 70 -3.01 -16.57 -9.83
C LYS A 70 -3.47 -17.97 -9.44
N ASP A 71 -2.71 -18.58 -8.56
CA ASP A 71 -3.13 -19.78 -7.85
C ASP A 71 -3.53 -19.41 -6.42
N LEU A 72 -4.83 -19.38 -6.18
CA LEU A 72 -5.44 -19.10 -4.89
C LEU A 72 -5.71 -20.40 -4.08
N TYR A 73 -5.39 -21.56 -4.65
CA TYR A 73 -5.59 -22.87 -4.06
C TYR A 73 -4.30 -23.51 -3.56
N ALA A 74 -3.19 -22.91 -3.87
CA ALA A 74 -1.89 -23.30 -3.36
C ALA A 74 -1.86 -23.23 -1.82
N LYS A 75 -1.24 -24.23 -1.18
CA LYS A 75 -1.26 -24.38 0.28
C LYS A 75 0.05 -23.90 0.89
N ARG A 76 -0.05 -23.25 2.03
CA ARG A 76 1.11 -22.83 2.84
C ARG A 76 2.04 -24.00 3.15
N GLY A 77 3.35 -23.75 3.10
CA GLY A 77 4.39 -24.72 3.33
C GLY A 77 4.61 -25.70 2.18
N GLN A 78 3.80 -25.65 1.12
CA GLN A 78 3.93 -26.52 -0.04
C GLN A 78 4.71 -25.83 -1.16
N THR A 79 5.38 -26.66 -1.96
CA THR A 79 6.16 -26.22 -3.13
C THR A 79 5.47 -26.68 -4.41
N TYR A 80 5.37 -25.76 -5.37
CA TYR A 80 4.74 -26.01 -6.67
C TYR A 80 5.62 -25.54 -7.82
N THR A 81 5.46 -26.17 -8.98
CA THR A 81 5.83 -25.65 -10.30
C THR A 81 4.58 -25.54 -11.16
N TYR A 82 4.62 -24.74 -12.21
CA TYR A 82 3.48 -24.55 -13.10
C TYR A 82 3.88 -24.86 -14.54
N ARG A 83 3.05 -25.63 -15.21
CA ARG A 83 3.16 -25.87 -16.65
C ARG A 83 2.12 -25.05 -17.38
N ILE A 84 2.57 -24.27 -18.35
CA ILE A 84 1.76 -23.38 -19.19
C ILE A 84 1.68 -24.01 -20.59
N VAL A 85 0.48 -24.42 -20.97
CA VAL A 85 0.25 -25.11 -22.23
C VAL A 85 -0.55 -24.20 -23.17
N PRO A 86 0.02 -23.73 -24.29
CA PRO A 86 -0.75 -23.05 -25.32
C PRO A 86 -1.83 -23.97 -25.87
N MET A 87 -3.07 -23.48 -25.96
CA MET A 87 -4.24 -24.23 -26.36
C MET A 87 -4.73 -23.73 -27.73
N GLY A 88 -4.98 -24.64 -28.63
CA GLY A 88 -5.55 -24.40 -29.96
C GLY A 88 -6.75 -25.25 -30.25
N GLY A 89 -7.28 -25.20 -31.47
CA GLY A 89 -8.47 -25.94 -31.90
C GLY A 89 -9.69 -25.05 -32.02
N THR A 90 -10.84 -25.51 -31.54
CA THR A 90 -12.09 -24.74 -31.54
C THR A 90 -12.73 -24.78 -30.14
N PRO A 91 -13.49 -23.73 -29.74
CA PRO A 91 -14.26 -23.79 -28.50
C PRO A 91 -15.03 -25.11 -28.33
N GLY A 92 -14.86 -25.77 -27.19
CA GLY A 92 -15.44 -27.09 -26.90
C GLY A 92 -14.63 -28.30 -27.40
N ALA A 93 -13.59 -28.10 -28.23
CA ALA A 93 -12.68 -29.14 -28.74
C ALA A 93 -11.22 -28.66 -28.73
N LEU A 94 -10.80 -28.11 -27.59
CA LEU A 94 -9.44 -27.61 -27.39
C LEU A 94 -8.43 -28.74 -27.22
N LYS A 95 -7.23 -28.50 -27.68
CA LYS A 95 -6.06 -29.36 -27.53
C LYS A 95 -4.78 -28.55 -27.44
N PRO A 96 -3.69 -29.09 -26.89
CA PRO A 96 -2.40 -28.41 -26.95
C PRO A 96 -2.05 -27.99 -28.38
N LEU A 97 -1.56 -26.74 -28.50
CA LEU A 97 -1.22 -26.16 -29.79
C LEU A 97 -0.04 -26.91 -30.41
N ALA A 98 -0.25 -27.43 -31.61
CA ALA A 98 0.75 -28.25 -32.32
C ALA A 98 2.02 -27.41 -32.60
N GLY A 99 3.19 -28.01 -32.41
CA GLY A 99 4.48 -27.40 -32.72
C GLY A 99 4.95 -26.36 -31.69
N VAL A 100 4.20 -26.12 -30.60
CA VAL A 100 4.60 -25.20 -29.53
C VAL A 100 4.87 -25.99 -28.26
N THR A 101 6.08 -25.88 -27.72
CA THR A 101 6.46 -26.54 -26.48
C THR A 101 5.86 -25.82 -25.27
N PRO A 102 5.18 -26.53 -24.35
CA PRO A 102 4.73 -25.93 -23.08
C PRO A 102 5.89 -25.36 -22.26
N LEU A 103 5.62 -24.29 -21.54
CA LEU A 103 6.59 -23.68 -20.62
C LEU A 103 6.43 -24.28 -19.22
N VAL A 104 7.54 -24.33 -18.47
CA VAL A 104 7.55 -24.73 -17.06
C VAL A 104 8.22 -23.64 -16.24
N SER A 105 7.59 -23.24 -15.15
CA SER A 105 8.12 -22.23 -14.23
C SER A 105 9.23 -22.80 -13.33
N ASN A 106 9.93 -21.91 -12.64
CA ASN A 106 10.69 -22.29 -11.44
C ASN A 106 9.76 -22.83 -10.34
N ALA A 107 10.32 -23.59 -9.41
CA ALA A 107 9.63 -23.97 -8.19
C ALA A 107 9.41 -22.78 -7.27
N VAL A 108 8.27 -22.73 -6.60
CA VAL A 108 7.90 -21.71 -5.63
C VAL A 108 7.27 -22.33 -4.39
N THR A 109 7.69 -21.86 -3.20
CA THR A 109 7.14 -22.32 -1.92
C THR A 109 6.32 -21.21 -1.26
N LEU A 110 5.10 -21.53 -0.84
CA LEU A 110 4.26 -20.57 -0.12
C LEU A 110 4.68 -20.53 1.35
N THR A 111 5.34 -19.48 1.76
CA THR A 111 5.90 -19.35 3.11
C THR A 111 6.05 -17.87 3.48
N GLU A 112 6.01 -17.59 4.78
CA GLU A 112 6.37 -16.30 5.36
C GLU A 112 7.88 -16.06 5.33
N LYS A 113 8.70 -17.12 5.31
CA LYS A 113 10.15 -17.05 5.43
C LYS A 113 10.78 -16.43 4.19
N ARG A 114 11.56 -15.40 4.38
CA ARG A 114 12.35 -14.70 3.36
C ARG A 114 13.81 -14.57 3.83
N PRO A 115 14.55 -15.69 3.83
CA PRO A 115 15.94 -15.68 4.26
C PRO A 115 16.83 -14.89 3.26
N PRO A 116 17.89 -14.28 3.74
CA PRO A 116 18.21 -14.07 5.14
C PRO A 116 17.42 -12.91 5.76
N PHE A 117 17.33 -12.82 7.06
CA PHE A 117 16.88 -11.69 7.88
C PHE A 117 15.37 -11.42 7.97
N PHE A 118 14.51 -11.93 7.08
CA PHE A 118 13.11 -11.49 7.04
C PHE A 118 12.11 -12.64 7.14
N ASN A 119 11.00 -12.36 7.88
CA ASN A 119 9.75 -13.10 7.75
C ASN A 119 8.63 -12.10 7.45
N ALA A 120 7.92 -12.29 6.35
CA ALA A 120 6.86 -11.40 5.89
C ALA A 120 5.50 -12.10 5.98
N TYR A 121 4.57 -11.46 6.68
CA TYR A 121 3.23 -11.99 6.94
C TYR A 121 2.19 -11.06 6.33
N PHE A 122 1.19 -11.66 5.70
CA PHE A 122 0.07 -10.95 5.10
C PHE A 122 -1.23 -11.59 5.56
N ASN A 123 -2.28 -10.78 5.67
CA ASN A 123 -3.61 -11.30 5.88
C ASN A 123 -4.37 -11.42 4.57
N ARG A 124 -5.51 -12.07 4.64
CA ARG A 124 -6.45 -12.13 3.53
C ARG A 124 -7.33 -10.87 3.45
N GLY A 125 -7.59 -10.16 4.52
CA GLY A 125 -8.20 -8.82 4.69
C GLY A 125 -9.26 -8.35 3.68
N ILE A 126 -9.59 -9.18 2.70
CA ILE A 126 -10.53 -8.89 1.62
C ILE A 126 -11.90 -9.40 2.03
N VAL A 127 -12.69 -8.53 2.65
CA VAL A 127 -14.05 -8.88 3.12
C VAL A 127 -15.11 -8.87 2.03
N ALA A 128 -14.80 -8.28 0.90
CA ALA A 128 -15.72 -8.17 -0.23
C ALA A 128 -15.63 -9.40 -1.15
N THR A 129 -15.86 -10.61 -0.62
CA THR A 129 -15.80 -11.86 -1.36
C THR A 129 -17.12 -12.63 -1.30
N GLN A 130 -17.41 -13.41 -2.37
CA GLN A 130 -18.56 -14.31 -2.36
C GLN A 130 -18.41 -15.39 -1.28
N ALA A 131 -17.19 -15.88 -1.05
CA ALA A 131 -16.91 -16.86 -0.01
C ALA A 131 -17.37 -16.36 1.36
N LEU A 132 -16.96 -15.15 1.78
CA LEU A 132 -17.38 -14.58 3.04
C LEU A 132 -18.91 -14.38 3.10
N SER A 133 -19.54 -13.95 2.00
CA SER A 133 -21.01 -13.82 1.94
C SER A 133 -21.70 -15.13 2.17
N HIS A 134 -21.21 -16.23 1.58
CA HIS A 134 -21.73 -17.57 1.81
C HIS A 134 -21.52 -18.02 3.26
N GLU A 135 -20.35 -17.81 3.83
CA GLU A 135 -20.05 -18.11 5.23
C GLU A 135 -20.94 -17.33 6.21
N LEU A 136 -21.37 -16.12 5.84
CA LEU A 136 -22.35 -15.31 6.58
C LEU A 136 -23.80 -15.62 6.17
N ASN A 137 -24.08 -16.82 5.62
CA ASN A 137 -25.40 -17.31 5.24
C ASN A 137 -26.12 -16.42 4.21
N ASN A 138 -25.40 -15.80 3.29
CA ASN A 138 -25.87 -14.85 2.29
C ASN A 138 -26.66 -13.65 2.89
N LYS A 139 -26.41 -13.34 4.15
CA LYS A 139 -26.95 -12.17 4.88
C LYS A 139 -25.82 -11.39 5.55
N PRO A 140 -24.83 -10.95 4.79
CA PRO A 140 -23.71 -10.24 5.37
C PRO A 140 -24.20 -8.93 6.02
N SER A 141 -23.72 -8.70 7.25
CA SER A 141 -23.90 -7.43 7.95
C SER A 141 -22.66 -7.15 8.80
N VAL A 142 -22.37 -5.87 9.06
CA VAL A 142 -21.25 -5.49 9.91
C VAL A 142 -21.36 -6.13 11.29
N ALA A 143 -22.56 -6.15 11.88
CA ALA A 143 -22.79 -6.78 13.18
C ALA A 143 -22.52 -8.29 13.18
N ALA A 144 -22.93 -8.99 12.10
CA ALA A 144 -22.63 -10.42 11.92
C ALA A 144 -21.11 -10.64 11.81
N LEU A 145 -20.43 -9.89 10.93
CA LEU A 145 -18.98 -10.00 10.77
C LEU A 145 -18.24 -9.69 12.08
N GLN A 146 -18.64 -8.63 12.78
CA GLN A 146 -17.99 -8.20 14.02
C GLN A 146 -18.04 -9.28 15.10
N LYS A 147 -19.15 -10.04 15.18
CA LYS A 147 -19.26 -11.18 16.08
C LYS A 147 -18.20 -12.25 15.80
N HIS A 148 -17.95 -12.56 14.53
CA HIS A 148 -16.97 -13.56 14.13
C HIS A 148 -15.52 -13.08 14.35
N ILE A 149 -15.20 -11.84 13.94
CA ILE A 149 -13.82 -11.35 14.02
C ILE A 149 -13.34 -11.04 15.46
N THR A 150 -14.24 -10.94 16.44
CA THR A 150 -13.87 -10.75 17.85
C THR A 150 -13.59 -12.04 18.60
N ASP A 151 -13.97 -13.19 18.06
CA ASP A 151 -13.64 -14.51 18.64
C ASP A 151 -12.38 -15.08 17.98
N PRO A 152 -11.25 -15.22 18.72
CA PRO A 152 -10.01 -15.77 18.18
C PRO A 152 -10.10 -17.23 17.70
N ASN A 153 -11.12 -17.96 18.12
CA ASN A 153 -11.32 -19.35 17.74
C ASN A 153 -12.22 -19.52 16.51
N ASP A 154 -12.88 -18.46 16.07
CA ASP A 154 -13.81 -18.48 14.95
C ASP A 154 -13.10 -18.76 13.63
N GLN A 155 -13.67 -19.65 12.80
CA GLN A 155 -13.06 -20.02 11.52
C GLN A 155 -13.06 -18.88 10.51
N ILE A 156 -14.09 -18.03 10.49
CA ILE A 156 -14.15 -16.85 9.61
C ILE A 156 -13.01 -15.89 9.97
N ARG A 157 -12.78 -15.66 11.27
CA ARG A 157 -11.63 -14.87 11.73
C ARG A 157 -10.31 -15.46 11.23
N LYS A 158 -10.08 -16.75 11.45
CA LYS A 158 -8.85 -17.45 11.00
C LYS A 158 -8.64 -17.35 9.49
N ASN A 159 -9.71 -17.46 8.71
CA ASN A 159 -9.65 -17.31 7.27
C ASN A 159 -9.27 -15.88 6.85
N LEU A 160 -9.78 -14.86 7.55
CA LEU A 160 -9.54 -13.45 7.23
C LEU A 160 -8.17 -12.96 7.73
N GLU A 161 -7.79 -13.30 8.97
CA GLU A 161 -6.51 -12.86 9.53
C GLU A 161 -5.30 -13.55 8.89
N GLY A 162 -5.51 -14.70 8.26
CA GLY A 162 -4.44 -15.43 7.60
C GLY A 162 -3.32 -15.81 8.58
N GLN A 163 -2.07 -15.49 8.23
CA GLN A 163 -0.91 -15.62 9.14
C GLN A 163 -0.57 -14.32 9.89
N LEU A 164 -1.39 -13.28 9.76
CA LEU A 164 -1.04 -11.99 10.31
C LEU A 164 -1.04 -11.98 11.85
N PHE A 165 -2.00 -12.69 12.47
CA PHE A 165 -2.01 -12.85 13.92
C PHE A 165 -0.74 -13.52 14.44
N GLU A 166 -0.33 -14.62 13.80
CA GLU A 166 0.92 -15.32 14.09
C GLU A 166 2.14 -14.39 13.91
N GLY A 167 2.16 -13.62 12.81
CA GLY A 167 3.24 -12.67 12.54
C GLY A 167 3.37 -11.59 13.60
N VAL A 168 2.28 -10.93 13.99
CA VAL A 168 2.33 -9.83 14.98
C VAL A 168 2.60 -10.33 16.40
N THR A 169 2.32 -11.59 16.72
CA THR A 169 2.60 -12.17 18.05
C THR A 169 3.94 -12.91 18.13
N SER A 170 4.61 -13.13 17.00
CA SER A 170 5.80 -14.00 16.92
C SER A 170 6.94 -13.63 17.89
N LEU A 171 7.19 -12.33 18.11
CA LEU A 171 8.21 -11.88 19.05
C LEU A 171 7.76 -12.00 20.52
N LEU A 172 6.46 -11.92 20.79
CA LEU A 172 5.89 -12.22 22.11
C LEU A 172 6.08 -13.71 22.44
N ASP A 173 5.78 -14.58 21.47
CA ASP A 173 5.93 -16.03 21.64
C ASP A 173 7.40 -16.41 21.88
N ARG A 174 8.33 -15.73 21.18
CA ARG A 174 9.77 -15.91 21.41
C ARG A 174 10.20 -15.41 22.80
N ALA A 175 9.71 -14.25 23.24
CA ALA A 175 10.01 -13.73 24.57
C ALA A 175 9.50 -14.68 25.66
N ASP A 176 8.30 -15.25 25.49
CA ASP A 176 7.69 -16.16 26.45
C ASP A 176 8.42 -17.53 26.50
N THR A 177 8.86 -18.06 25.37
CA THR A 177 9.46 -19.40 25.28
C THR A 177 10.98 -19.43 25.48
N GLN A 178 11.67 -18.36 25.05
CA GLN A 178 13.15 -18.30 25.05
C GLN A 178 13.68 -17.25 26.04
N GLY A 179 12.79 -16.53 26.72
CA GLY A 179 13.12 -15.40 27.58
C GLY A 179 13.47 -14.15 26.78
N GLY A 180 13.19 -13.00 27.36
CA GLY A 180 13.49 -11.70 26.78
C GLY A 180 12.55 -10.61 27.28
N THR A 181 12.81 -9.39 26.84
CA THR A 181 11.94 -8.23 27.09
C THR A 181 11.40 -7.67 25.79
N ILE A 182 10.21 -7.10 25.87
CA ILE A 182 9.49 -6.50 24.77
C ILE A 182 9.35 -5.00 25.00
N ASN A 183 9.77 -4.20 24.01
CA ASN A 183 9.50 -2.79 23.92
C ASN A 183 8.63 -2.53 22.68
N ALA A 184 7.39 -2.13 22.87
CA ALA A 184 6.44 -1.88 21.78
C ALA A 184 5.99 -0.42 21.74
N ALA A 185 5.69 0.08 20.54
CA ALA A 185 4.96 1.32 20.32
C ALA A 185 3.77 1.02 19.39
N LEU A 186 2.56 1.19 19.91
CA LEU A 186 1.31 0.81 19.26
C LEU A 186 0.35 2.00 19.25
N TYR A 187 -0.34 2.20 18.11
CA TYR A 187 -1.32 3.29 17.94
C TYR A 187 -2.68 2.92 18.54
N GLU A 188 -3.22 1.77 18.19
CA GLU A 188 -4.53 1.27 18.62
C GLU A 188 -4.41 -0.14 19.18
N LEU A 189 -5.21 -0.43 20.20
CA LEU A 189 -5.34 -1.75 20.78
C LEU A 189 -6.82 -2.04 21.05
N ASN A 190 -7.43 -2.93 20.27
CA ASN A 190 -8.83 -3.32 20.44
C ASN A 190 -9.07 -4.74 19.89
N ASP A 191 -8.51 -5.71 20.59
CA ASP A 191 -8.75 -7.14 20.37
C ASP A 191 -8.58 -7.85 21.71
N PRO A 192 -9.55 -7.68 22.64
CA PRO A 192 -9.40 -8.06 24.05
C PRO A 192 -9.18 -9.56 24.25
N ASP A 193 -9.77 -10.41 23.43
CA ASP A 193 -9.65 -11.87 23.54
C ASP A 193 -8.48 -12.46 22.74
N GLY A 194 -7.91 -11.70 21.82
CA GLY A 194 -6.77 -12.10 21.00
C GLY A 194 -5.47 -11.37 21.37
N LEU A 195 -5.15 -10.29 20.66
CA LEU A 195 -3.87 -9.56 20.76
C LEU A 195 -3.63 -8.99 22.17
N GLU A 196 -4.67 -8.48 22.83
CA GLU A 196 -4.53 -7.93 24.17
C GLU A 196 -4.14 -9.00 25.19
N LYS A 197 -4.77 -10.19 25.15
CA LYS A 197 -4.36 -11.33 25.98
C LYS A 197 -2.92 -11.76 25.74
N ARG A 198 -2.45 -11.68 24.49
CA ARG A 198 -1.05 -11.98 24.19
C ARG A 198 -0.09 -10.93 24.79
N LEU A 199 -0.46 -9.65 24.78
CA LEU A 199 0.30 -8.61 25.49
C LEU A 199 0.26 -8.78 27.01
N GLN A 200 -0.84 -9.26 27.58
CA GLN A 200 -0.99 -9.53 29.00
C GLN A 200 -0.19 -10.78 29.45
N ALA A 201 0.45 -11.49 28.54
CA ALA A 201 1.15 -12.74 28.79
C ALA A 201 0.26 -13.84 29.43
N ALA A 202 -1.03 -13.84 29.07
CA ALA A 202 -1.98 -14.81 29.59
C ALA A 202 -1.52 -16.24 29.32
N GLY A 203 -1.02 -16.91 30.35
CA GLY A 203 -0.71 -18.32 30.37
C GLY A 203 0.76 -18.74 30.31
N GLN A 204 1.71 -17.91 29.85
CA GLN A 204 3.09 -18.38 29.65
C GLN A 204 4.22 -17.36 29.88
N GLY A 205 3.97 -16.05 29.90
CA GLY A 205 5.02 -15.05 30.02
C GLY A 205 4.93 -14.19 31.26
N ASP A 206 5.97 -13.39 31.54
CA ASP A 206 5.94 -12.36 32.58
C ASP A 206 5.49 -11.03 31.97
N PRO A 207 4.30 -10.51 32.32
CA PRO A 207 3.82 -9.22 31.82
C PRO A 207 4.76 -8.06 32.18
N LYS A 208 5.53 -8.15 33.26
CA LYS A 208 6.51 -7.13 33.67
C LYS A 208 7.70 -7.03 32.70
N SER A 209 7.94 -8.06 31.90
CA SER A 209 8.96 -8.03 30.84
C SER A 209 8.55 -7.21 29.62
N ARG A 210 7.35 -6.64 29.62
CA ARG A 210 6.75 -5.92 28.50
C ARG A 210 6.52 -4.47 28.84
N THR A 211 7.05 -3.58 28.01
CA THR A 211 6.79 -2.14 28.07
C THR A 211 6.16 -1.67 26.78
N VAL A 212 4.98 -1.09 26.85
CA VAL A 212 4.18 -0.67 25.72
C VAL A 212 3.93 0.84 25.78
N ILE A 213 4.48 1.60 24.83
CA ILE A 213 4.00 2.95 24.54
C ILE A 213 2.72 2.77 23.74
N LEU A 214 1.56 3.04 24.39
CA LEU A 214 0.26 2.93 23.74
C LEU A 214 -0.23 4.32 23.35
N GLY A 215 -0.35 4.52 22.04
CA GLY A 215 -0.75 5.76 21.42
C GLY A 215 -2.26 5.97 21.42
N ASN A 216 -2.67 7.20 21.24
CA ASN A 216 -4.00 7.61 20.77
C ASN A 216 -4.00 9.11 20.44
N GLU A 217 -5.11 9.62 19.84
CA GLU A 217 -5.32 11.04 19.64
C GLU A 217 -6.55 11.53 20.43
N VAL A 218 -6.59 12.83 20.71
CA VAL A 218 -7.79 13.47 21.23
C VAL A 218 -8.78 13.67 20.10
N GLY A 219 -9.80 12.82 20.06
CA GLY A 219 -10.86 12.84 19.05
C GLY A 219 -12.07 13.68 19.45
N VAL A 220 -13.08 13.70 18.59
CA VAL A 220 -14.40 14.27 18.85
C VAL A 220 -15.46 13.22 18.54
N GLY A 221 -16.23 12.85 19.55
CA GLY A 221 -17.29 11.86 19.43
C GLY A 221 -18.47 12.33 18.54
N PRO A 222 -19.38 11.42 18.18
CA PRO A 222 -20.58 11.73 17.42
C PRO A 222 -21.47 12.82 18.07
N ASP A 223 -21.44 12.90 19.40
CA ASP A 223 -22.12 13.92 20.22
C ASP A 223 -21.36 15.24 20.33
N LYS A 224 -20.28 15.40 19.56
CA LYS A 224 -19.35 16.55 19.54
C LYS A 224 -18.58 16.77 20.86
N LYS A 225 -18.55 15.80 21.75
CA LYS A 225 -17.70 15.85 22.96
C LYS A 225 -16.30 15.33 22.67
N PRO A 226 -15.28 15.84 23.36
CA PRO A 226 -13.93 15.31 23.28
C PRO A 226 -13.89 13.85 23.73
N ILE A 227 -13.32 12.97 22.91
CA ILE A 227 -12.86 11.64 23.33
C ILE A 227 -11.38 11.79 23.61
N MET A 228 -11.01 11.67 24.88
CA MET A 228 -9.63 11.86 25.32
C MET A 228 -8.75 10.64 25.05
N ASP A 229 -9.33 9.43 25.07
CA ASP A 229 -8.63 8.17 24.85
C ASP A 229 -9.64 7.06 24.54
N SER A 230 -9.71 6.58 23.31
CA SER A 230 -10.57 5.46 22.90
C SER A 230 -10.11 4.13 23.50
N ASP A 231 -8.82 4.01 23.83
CA ASP A 231 -8.19 2.78 24.35
C ASP A 231 -8.12 2.74 25.89
N SER A 232 -8.81 3.62 26.57
CA SER A 232 -8.73 3.75 28.04
C SER A 232 -9.01 2.44 28.79
N LYS A 233 -9.94 1.62 28.31
CA LYS A 233 -10.26 0.31 28.90
C LYS A 233 -9.12 -0.68 28.73
N ASN A 234 -8.56 -0.75 27.54
CA ASN A 234 -7.47 -1.64 27.16
C ASN A 234 -6.18 -1.26 27.92
N ARG A 235 -5.90 0.04 28.07
CA ARG A 235 -4.81 0.54 28.93
C ARG A 235 -4.96 0.06 30.37
N ALA A 236 -6.15 0.20 30.94
CA ALA A 236 -6.44 -0.24 32.29
C ALA A 236 -6.26 -1.75 32.43
N ALA A 237 -6.71 -2.54 31.48
CA ALA A 237 -6.58 -3.99 31.45
C ALA A 237 -5.11 -4.44 31.39
N LEU A 238 -4.30 -3.82 30.53
CA LEU A 238 -2.86 -4.11 30.46
C LEU A 238 -2.14 -3.76 31.78
N LYS A 239 -2.42 -2.58 32.37
CA LYS A 239 -1.84 -2.14 33.63
C LYS A 239 -2.24 -3.10 34.79
N ALA A 240 -3.51 -3.52 34.80
CA ALA A 240 -4.01 -4.49 35.81
C ALA A 240 -3.35 -5.87 35.68
N ALA A 241 -2.98 -6.27 34.47
CA ALA A 241 -2.22 -7.50 34.22
C ALA A 241 -0.72 -7.38 34.52
N GLY A 242 -0.21 -6.20 34.87
CA GLY A 242 1.18 -5.96 35.22
C GLY A 242 2.09 -5.54 34.07
N VAL A 243 1.53 -5.27 32.87
CA VAL A 243 2.27 -4.70 31.77
C VAL A 243 2.63 -3.25 32.07
N ASN A 244 3.85 -2.85 31.79
CA ASN A 244 4.27 -1.46 31.91
C ASN A 244 3.74 -0.65 30.70
N VAL A 245 2.70 0.17 30.92
CA VAL A 245 2.06 0.99 29.87
C VAL A 245 2.41 2.44 30.04
N ILE A 246 2.98 3.03 28.98
CA ILE A 246 3.32 4.44 28.85
C ILE A 246 2.28 5.09 27.93
N ASP A 247 1.57 6.09 28.44
CA ASP A 247 0.49 6.74 27.71
C ASP A 247 1.06 7.84 26.81
N ARG A 248 0.87 7.71 25.47
CA ARG A 248 1.28 8.72 24.47
C ARG A 248 0.05 9.18 23.69
N ILE A 249 -0.65 10.18 24.21
CA ILE A 249 -1.87 10.71 23.62
C ILE A 249 -1.54 12.10 23.04
N LEU A 250 -1.60 12.21 21.71
CA LEU A 250 -1.28 13.45 21.01
C LEU A 250 -2.52 14.32 20.79
N GLY A 251 -2.31 15.62 20.58
CA GLY A 251 -3.38 16.57 20.30
C GLY A 251 -3.96 16.38 18.89
N LYS A 252 -5.13 16.98 18.66
CA LYS A 252 -5.84 16.89 17.38
C LYS A 252 -4.95 17.27 16.19
N GLY A 253 -4.94 16.39 15.19
CA GLY A 253 -4.24 16.58 13.91
C GLY A 253 -2.88 15.92 13.83
N SER A 254 -2.43 15.30 14.92
CA SER A 254 -1.24 14.46 14.98
C SER A 254 -1.57 13.14 15.67
N ILE A 255 -1.05 12.03 15.18
CA ILE A 255 -1.32 10.72 15.72
C ILE A 255 -0.02 9.98 16.05
N PRO A 256 0.08 9.30 17.20
CA PRO A 256 1.23 8.45 17.54
C PRO A 256 1.08 7.09 16.86
N HIS A 257 1.25 7.06 15.52
CA HIS A 257 0.76 6.04 14.62
C HIS A 257 1.69 4.82 14.46
N ASN A 258 2.64 4.65 15.36
CA ASN A 258 3.58 3.53 15.33
C ASN A 258 2.90 2.15 15.50
N LYS A 259 3.48 1.13 14.91
CA LYS A 259 3.06 -0.27 14.99
C LYS A 259 4.30 -1.16 14.93
N PHE A 260 5.16 -1.05 15.95
CA PHE A 260 6.37 -1.86 16.02
C PHE A 260 6.61 -2.45 17.41
N MET A 261 7.44 -3.47 17.44
CA MET A 261 7.84 -4.16 18.65
C MET A 261 9.28 -4.62 18.52
N VAL A 262 10.08 -4.42 19.55
CA VAL A 262 11.46 -4.90 19.63
C VAL A 262 11.58 -5.98 20.69
N LEU A 263 12.16 -7.10 20.32
CA LEU A 263 12.58 -8.15 21.24
C LEU A 263 14.05 -7.93 21.62
N SER A 264 14.31 -7.89 22.94
CA SER A 264 15.65 -7.93 23.49
C SER A 264 15.87 -9.24 24.27
N GLN A 265 16.99 -9.91 24.03
CA GLN A 265 17.37 -11.13 24.74
C GLN A 265 18.77 -10.93 25.36
N LYS A 266 18.95 -11.41 26.59
CA LYS A 266 20.22 -11.24 27.36
C LYS A 266 20.65 -9.76 27.43
N GLY A 267 19.68 -8.85 27.48
CA GLY A 267 19.92 -7.41 27.58
C GLY A 267 20.27 -6.69 26.27
N ALA A 268 20.26 -7.37 25.13
CA ALA A 268 20.54 -6.78 23.82
C ALA A 268 19.36 -6.92 22.84
N PRO A 269 19.02 -5.91 22.02
CA PRO A 269 18.03 -6.02 20.98
C PRO A 269 18.45 -7.05 19.91
N VAL A 270 17.53 -7.94 19.52
CA VAL A 270 17.84 -9.04 18.57
C VAL A 270 16.97 -9.02 17.33
N ALA A 271 15.71 -8.63 17.43
CA ALA A 271 14.76 -8.60 16.34
C ALA A 271 13.74 -7.49 16.52
N VAL A 272 13.16 -7.04 15.40
CA VAL A 272 12.05 -6.07 15.38
C VAL A 272 10.93 -6.55 14.49
N LEU A 273 9.71 -6.38 14.96
CA LEU A 273 8.47 -6.45 14.18
C LEU A 273 8.07 -5.04 13.78
N SER A 274 7.79 -4.82 12.50
CA SER A 274 7.20 -3.58 11.96
C SER A 274 6.12 -3.94 10.93
N GLY A 275 5.32 -2.97 10.51
CA GLY A 275 4.29 -3.18 9.49
C GLY A 275 3.14 -2.20 9.59
N SER A 276 2.07 -2.50 8.86
CA SER A 276 0.91 -1.62 8.77
C SER A 276 -0.22 -1.95 9.74
N THR A 277 -0.13 -3.07 10.47
CA THR A 277 -1.23 -3.68 11.23
C THR A 277 -1.54 -2.92 12.51
N ASN A 278 -2.73 -2.31 12.61
CA ASN A 278 -3.28 -1.90 13.90
C ASN A 278 -3.58 -3.13 14.75
N TRP A 279 -3.35 -3.04 16.06
CA TRP A 279 -3.56 -4.15 17.00
C TRP A 279 -5.02 -4.27 17.39
N THR A 280 -5.87 -4.47 16.39
CA THR A 280 -7.33 -4.58 16.51
C THR A 280 -7.84 -5.78 15.72
N SER A 281 -8.99 -6.33 16.11
CA SER A 281 -9.64 -7.41 15.36
C SER A 281 -9.97 -6.98 13.92
N THR A 282 -10.31 -5.69 13.69
CA THR A 282 -10.53 -5.13 12.37
C THR A 282 -9.23 -5.01 11.57
N GLY A 283 -8.13 -4.61 12.22
CA GLY A 283 -6.81 -4.56 11.60
C GLY A 283 -6.31 -5.93 11.14
N LEU A 284 -6.65 -6.99 11.87
CA LEU A 284 -6.33 -8.36 11.49
C LEU A 284 -7.21 -8.90 10.35
N CYS A 285 -8.50 -8.58 10.34
CA CYS A 285 -9.49 -9.32 9.55
C CYS A 285 -10.14 -8.55 8.43
N THR A 286 -10.37 -7.23 8.57
CA THR A 286 -11.21 -6.47 7.64
C THR A 286 -10.46 -5.42 6.83
N GLN A 287 -9.16 -5.32 7.04
CA GLN A 287 -8.25 -4.44 6.34
C GLN A 287 -7.12 -5.26 5.76
N THR A 288 -6.68 -4.96 4.54
CA THR A 288 -5.45 -5.56 4.05
C THR A 288 -4.26 -4.96 4.78
N ASN A 289 -3.44 -5.80 5.38
CA ASN A 289 -2.30 -5.41 6.22
C ASN A 289 -1.11 -6.35 6.03
N ASN A 290 0.03 -5.94 6.54
CA ASN A 290 1.23 -6.76 6.61
C ASN A 290 1.96 -6.58 7.94
N ALA A 291 2.75 -7.60 8.30
CA ALA A 291 3.74 -7.56 9.35
C ALA A 291 5.07 -8.10 8.81
N LEU A 292 6.17 -7.48 9.21
CA LEU A 292 7.53 -7.85 8.82
C LEU A 292 8.39 -8.02 10.07
N VAL A 293 8.87 -9.22 10.31
CA VAL A 293 9.89 -9.49 11.32
C VAL A 293 11.26 -9.37 10.68
N ILE A 294 12.14 -8.60 11.30
CA ILE A 294 13.49 -8.33 10.85
C ILE A 294 14.49 -8.88 11.88
N GLU A 295 15.20 -9.91 11.51
CA GLU A 295 16.18 -10.61 12.34
C GLU A 295 17.55 -9.94 12.23
N SER A 296 17.71 -8.75 12.82
CA SER A 296 18.95 -7.98 12.80
C SER A 296 19.12 -7.17 14.07
N PRO A 297 20.13 -7.48 14.89
CA PRO A 297 20.45 -6.68 16.08
C PRO A 297 20.70 -5.20 15.79
N LYS A 298 21.36 -4.89 14.65
CA LYS A 298 21.61 -3.50 14.24
C LYS A 298 20.31 -2.72 13.97
N VAL A 299 19.35 -3.36 13.30
CA VAL A 299 18.05 -2.76 13.02
C VAL A 299 17.22 -2.65 14.30
N ALA A 300 17.20 -3.72 15.10
CA ALA A 300 16.51 -3.73 16.40
C ALA A 300 17.05 -2.64 17.33
N GLN A 301 18.39 -2.39 17.35
CA GLN A 301 18.96 -1.29 18.11
C GLN A 301 18.47 0.08 17.63
N ARG A 302 18.36 0.30 16.32
CA ARG A 302 17.86 1.56 15.77
C ARG A 302 16.38 1.82 16.19
N TYR A 303 15.57 0.78 16.25
CA TYR A 303 14.19 0.89 16.74
C TYR A 303 14.11 1.09 18.26
N ILE A 304 15.02 0.52 19.04
CA ILE A 304 15.10 0.79 20.50
C ILE A 304 15.54 2.22 20.77
N ASP A 305 16.45 2.75 19.99
CA ASP A 305 16.88 4.16 20.12
C ASP A 305 15.69 5.10 19.88
N TYR A 306 14.92 4.87 18.82
CA TYR A 306 13.69 5.62 18.55
C TYR A 306 12.63 5.43 19.66
N TRP A 307 12.43 4.19 20.13
CA TRP A 307 11.51 3.92 21.24
C TRP A 307 11.90 4.69 22.51
N ASN A 308 13.19 4.76 22.82
CA ASN A 308 13.72 5.54 23.93
C ASN A 308 13.48 7.04 23.74
N THR A 309 13.56 7.54 22.52
CA THR A 309 13.20 8.94 22.17
C THR A 309 11.73 9.21 22.47
N LEU A 310 10.82 8.34 22.03
CA LEU A 310 9.38 8.46 22.31
C LEU A 310 9.08 8.42 23.83
N LYS A 311 9.79 7.58 24.57
CA LYS A 311 9.66 7.49 26.03
C LYS A 311 10.17 8.74 26.74
N ALA A 312 11.36 9.24 26.37
CA ALA A 312 11.94 10.43 26.96
C ALA A 312 11.06 11.67 26.72
N ASP A 313 10.40 11.73 25.60
CA ASP A 313 9.44 12.75 25.22
C ASP A 313 8.23 12.77 26.17
N VAL A 314 7.65 11.58 26.45
CA VAL A 314 6.55 11.44 27.41
C VAL A 314 7.00 11.80 28.83
N ASP A 315 8.17 11.33 29.24
CA ASP A 315 8.74 11.63 30.56
C ASP A 315 8.94 13.14 30.76
N ALA A 316 9.48 13.84 29.75
CA ALA A 316 9.68 15.30 29.77
C ALA A 316 8.36 16.09 29.78
N ALA A 317 7.30 15.54 29.20
CA ALA A 317 6.00 16.18 29.17
C ALA A 317 5.26 16.12 30.53
N HIS A 318 5.69 15.31 31.49
CA HIS A 318 5.08 15.15 32.81
C HIS A 318 3.55 15.02 32.79
N GLY A 319 3.01 14.26 31.83
CA GLY A 319 1.57 14.09 31.63
C GLY A 319 0.88 15.29 30.92
N ASN A 320 1.60 16.29 30.53
CA ASN A 320 1.06 17.42 29.77
C ASN A 320 1.10 17.13 28.25
N GLN A 321 0.03 16.58 27.72
CA GLN A 321 -0.10 16.21 26.30
C GLN A 321 0.17 17.38 25.32
N LYS A 322 -0.09 18.63 25.72
CA LYS A 322 0.20 19.79 24.89
C LYS A 322 1.70 20.06 24.76
N ALA A 323 2.51 19.61 25.73
CA ALA A 323 3.95 19.74 25.65
C ALA A 323 4.56 18.84 24.58
N LEU A 324 3.99 17.64 24.33
CA LEU A 324 4.46 16.70 23.32
C LEU A 324 4.50 17.24 21.89
N GLN A 325 3.80 18.34 21.64
CA GLN A 325 3.74 18.98 20.32
C GLN A 325 4.23 20.43 20.34
N SER A 326 4.99 20.81 21.36
CA SER A 326 5.58 22.16 21.39
C SER A 326 6.55 22.34 20.21
N PRO A 327 6.74 23.56 19.70
CA PRO A 327 7.74 23.81 18.66
C PRO A 327 9.16 23.37 19.04
N THR A 328 9.51 23.44 20.30
CA THR A 328 10.81 22.99 20.83
C THR A 328 10.95 21.49 20.75
N GLN A 329 9.91 20.76 21.18
CA GLN A 329 9.89 19.30 21.13
C GLN A 329 9.98 18.79 19.69
N ARG A 330 9.21 19.38 18.77
CA ARG A 330 9.25 19.00 17.36
C ARG A 330 10.61 19.25 16.71
N THR A 331 11.29 20.32 17.06
CA THR A 331 12.67 20.56 16.59
C THR A 331 13.64 19.49 17.10
N TRP A 332 13.46 19.08 18.35
CA TRP A 332 14.24 17.99 18.93
C TRP A 332 13.96 16.64 18.27
N ASP A 333 12.68 16.30 18.04
CA ASP A 333 12.26 15.08 17.33
C ASP A 333 12.88 15.03 15.92
N HIS A 334 12.82 16.13 15.17
CA HIS A 334 13.42 16.24 13.86
C HIS A 334 14.92 15.94 13.89
N GLN A 335 15.66 16.56 14.79
CA GLN A 335 17.11 16.35 14.92
C GLN A 335 17.45 14.90 15.28
N ASN A 336 16.69 14.26 16.17
CA ASN A 336 16.91 12.88 16.56
C ASN A 336 16.50 11.89 15.46
N ASN A 337 15.41 12.15 14.76
CA ASN A 337 14.95 11.29 13.66
C ASN A 337 15.83 11.45 12.42
N ASP A 338 16.27 12.67 12.13
CA ASP A 338 17.14 12.98 10.98
C ASP A 338 18.51 12.27 11.08
N SER A 339 19.08 12.22 12.27
CA SER A 339 20.36 11.52 12.50
C SER A 339 20.29 10.02 12.16
N SER A 340 19.07 9.44 12.18
CA SER A 340 18.84 8.04 11.83
C SER A 340 18.76 7.79 10.32
N ILE A 341 18.44 8.81 9.53
CA ILE A 341 18.22 8.69 8.08
C ILE A 341 19.55 8.57 7.30
N SER A 342 20.63 9.08 7.85
CA SER A 342 21.88 9.32 7.13
C SER A 342 22.71 8.08 6.81
N SER A 343 22.37 6.89 7.32
CA SER A 343 23.20 5.70 7.17
C SER A 343 22.36 4.44 6.98
N PRO A 344 22.26 3.94 5.74
CA PRO A 344 21.73 2.60 5.49
C PRO A 344 22.50 1.55 6.29
N ILE A 345 21.80 0.63 6.90
CA ILE A 345 22.40 -0.50 7.61
C ILE A 345 22.68 -1.59 6.58
N ASP A 346 23.95 -1.93 6.42
CA ASP A 346 24.36 -3.09 5.61
C ASP A 346 24.08 -4.38 6.40
N LEU A 347 23.28 -5.26 5.81
CA LEU A 347 22.96 -6.58 6.33
C LEU A 347 23.84 -7.69 5.71
N GLY A 348 24.66 -7.35 4.72
CA GLY A 348 25.44 -8.29 3.93
C GLY A 348 24.71 -8.81 2.69
N ASN A 349 25.40 -9.51 1.82
CA ASN A 349 24.88 -10.07 0.57
C ASN A 349 24.28 -9.03 -0.39
N GLY A 350 24.72 -7.77 -0.35
CA GLY A 350 24.16 -6.68 -1.14
C GLY A 350 22.82 -6.14 -0.61
N ILE A 351 22.37 -6.62 0.56
CA ILE A 351 21.11 -6.20 1.17
C ILE A 351 21.37 -5.04 2.12
N THR A 352 20.62 -3.96 1.94
CA THR A 352 20.62 -2.82 2.86
C THR A 352 19.23 -2.51 3.37
N ILE A 353 19.15 -1.94 4.58
CA ILE A 353 17.90 -1.47 5.19
C ILE A 353 18.09 -0.08 5.79
N GLU A 354 17.14 0.79 5.53
CA GLU A 354 17.09 2.15 6.07
C GLU A 354 15.81 2.30 6.93
N PRO A 355 15.88 2.15 8.26
CA PRO A 355 14.77 2.55 9.14
C PRO A 355 14.68 4.07 9.18
N MET A 356 13.47 4.60 8.98
CA MET A 356 13.18 6.03 9.01
C MET A 356 12.01 6.30 9.94
N PHE A 357 12.09 7.39 10.69
CA PHE A 357 11.11 7.74 11.70
C PHE A 357 10.58 9.16 11.49
N SER A 358 9.36 9.43 11.93
CA SER A 358 8.79 10.76 11.93
C SER A 358 8.17 11.12 13.30
N PRO A 359 7.98 12.43 13.59
CA PRO A 359 8.15 13.56 12.68
C PRO A 359 9.62 13.80 12.32
N ASN A 360 9.87 14.12 11.05
CA ASN A 360 11.23 14.46 10.57
C ASN A 360 11.29 15.84 9.90
N THR A 361 10.42 16.73 10.34
CA THR A 361 10.29 18.13 9.88
C THR A 361 10.12 19.08 11.07
N ASN A 362 10.61 20.32 10.93
CA ASN A 362 10.54 21.34 12.00
C ASN A 362 9.13 21.93 12.19
N HIS A 363 8.21 21.67 11.26
CA HIS A 363 6.88 22.26 11.26
C HIS A 363 5.82 21.22 10.96
N VAL A 364 4.64 21.37 11.56
CA VAL A 364 3.44 20.67 11.11
C VAL A 364 3.12 21.05 9.66
N LEU A 365 2.47 20.16 8.94
CA LEU A 365 2.14 20.36 7.52
C LEU A 365 1.31 21.65 7.35
N SER A 366 1.77 22.50 6.44
CA SER A 366 1.07 23.69 5.97
C SER A 366 0.77 23.58 4.47
N SER A 367 -0.08 24.48 3.96
CA SER A 367 -0.36 24.55 2.52
C SER A 367 0.00 25.95 1.99
N PRO A 368 1.05 26.10 1.15
CA PRO A 368 1.97 25.04 0.71
C PRO A 368 2.88 24.53 1.84
N PRO A 369 3.49 23.35 1.71
CA PRO A 369 4.48 22.84 2.65
C PRO A 369 5.69 23.79 2.77
N LYS A 370 6.17 24.01 4.01
CA LYS A 370 7.34 24.89 4.28
C LYS A 370 8.66 24.17 4.05
N GLU A 371 8.65 22.86 4.15
CA GLU A 371 9.82 22.00 4.01
C GLU A 371 9.39 20.66 3.40
N LYS A 372 10.34 19.96 2.82
CA LYS A 372 10.14 18.61 2.29
C LYS A 372 10.69 17.61 3.29
N PRO A 373 9.90 16.59 3.64
CA PRO A 373 10.37 15.53 4.55
C PRO A 373 11.44 14.64 3.90
N ASN A 374 12.50 14.35 4.62
CA ASN A 374 13.63 13.56 4.11
C ASN A 374 13.23 12.12 3.71
N ASP A 375 12.34 11.49 4.46
CA ASP A 375 11.81 10.16 4.16
C ASP A 375 11.06 10.15 2.81
N MET A 376 10.23 11.16 2.55
CA MET A 376 9.50 11.25 1.31
C MET A 376 10.39 11.62 0.13
N GLU A 377 11.36 12.53 0.30
CA GLU A 377 12.35 12.83 -0.75
C GLU A 377 13.13 11.56 -1.14
N ARG A 378 13.48 10.74 -0.15
CA ARG A 378 14.16 9.44 -0.37
C ARG A 378 13.30 8.48 -1.19
N ILE A 379 12.03 8.32 -0.81
CA ILE A 379 11.09 7.44 -1.52
C ILE A 379 10.80 7.97 -2.94
N PHE A 380 10.63 9.28 -3.11
CA PHE A 380 10.39 9.90 -4.41
C PHE A 380 11.58 9.71 -5.36
N ALA A 381 12.81 9.84 -4.85
CA ALA A 381 14.02 9.57 -5.62
C ALA A 381 14.08 8.11 -6.11
N LEU A 382 13.68 7.16 -5.26
CA LEU A 382 13.63 5.74 -5.62
C LEU A 382 12.58 5.44 -6.67
N ILE A 383 11.36 5.96 -6.52
CA ILE A 383 10.29 5.83 -7.51
C ILE A 383 10.73 6.47 -8.84
N GLY A 384 11.33 7.67 -8.80
CA GLY A 384 11.83 8.36 -9.99
C GLY A 384 12.99 7.65 -10.70
N ALA A 385 13.68 6.70 -10.02
CA ALA A 385 14.76 5.87 -10.56
C ALA A 385 14.30 4.49 -11.06
N ALA A 386 13.03 4.14 -10.87
CA ALA A 386 12.45 2.86 -11.28
C ALA A 386 12.68 2.58 -12.79
N LYS A 387 13.01 1.33 -13.13
CA LYS A 387 13.31 0.90 -14.50
C LYS A 387 12.24 0.00 -15.10
N GLN A 388 11.60 -0.83 -14.29
CA GLN A 388 10.66 -1.86 -14.73
C GLN A 388 9.27 -1.66 -14.15
N ALA A 389 9.18 -1.44 -12.83
CA ALA A 389 7.89 -1.40 -12.16
C ALA A 389 7.86 -0.53 -10.91
N VAL A 390 6.69 0.04 -10.63
CA VAL A 390 6.29 0.60 -9.34
C VAL A 390 4.96 -0.02 -8.94
N LEU A 391 4.96 -0.82 -7.87
CA LEU A 391 3.78 -1.47 -7.33
C LEU A 391 3.49 -0.89 -5.95
N PHE A 392 2.21 -0.61 -5.62
CA PHE A 392 1.90 -0.02 -4.32
C PHE A 392 0.53 -0.39 -3.77
N LEU A 393 0.43 -0.40 -2.44
CA LEU A 393 -0.83 -0.39 -1.71
C LEU A 393 -0.79 0.75 -0.69
N ALA A 394 -1.79 1.61 -0.71
CA ALA A 394 -1.84 2.77 0.18
C ALA A 394 -3.23 2.98 0.76
N PHE A 395 -3.29 3.42 2.02
CA PHE A 395 -4.54 3.77 2.69
C PHE A 395 -5.07 5.12 2.19
N ASP A 396 -4.48 6.20 2.65
CA ASP A 396 -4.73 7.58 2.20
C ASP A 396 -3.40 8.35 2.28
N PRO A 397 -2.63 8.38 1.19
CA PRO A 397 -1.32 9.03 1.19
C PRO A 397 -1.41 10.56 1.22
N GLY A 398 -2.60 11.15 1.04
CA GLY A 398 -2.77 12.59 1.00
C GLY A 398 -2.22 13.25 -0.26
N ASN A 399 -1.97 14.55 -0.18
CA ASN A 399 -1.26 15.33 -1.21
C ASN A 399 0.25 15.24 -0.97
N ASN A 400 1.05 15.50 -2.01
CA ASN A 400 2.52 15.37 -1.97
C ASN A 400 2.92 13.97 -1.48
N SER A 401 2.60 12.98 -2.28
CA SER A 401 2.68 11.57 -1.90
C SER A 401 3.36 10.73 -2.97
N ILE A 402 3.44 9.43 -2.73
CA ILE A 402 3.96 8.46 -3.71
C ILE A 402 3.19 8.49 -5.05
N LEU A 403 1.93 8.94 -5.06
CA LEU A 403 1.15 9.03 -6.29
C LEU A 403 1.71 10.10 -7.22
N ASP A 404 2.10 11.26 -6.67
CA ASP A 404 2.75 12.33 -7.46
C ASP A 404 4.08 11.84 -8.04
N ALA A 405 4.87 11.10 -7.26
CA ALA A 405 6.14 10.53 -7.71
C ALA A 405 5.94 9.46 -8.80
N ALA A 406 4.94 8.58 -8.66
CA ALA A 406 4.61 7.56 -9.66
C ALA A 406 4.12 8.19 -10.98
N GLY A 407 3.30 9.24 -10.92
CA GLY A 407 2.88 10.00 -12.08
C GLY A 407 4.06 10.65 -12.82
N GLN A 408 4.98 11.27 -12.07
CA GLN A 408 6.21 11.85 -12.65
C GLN A 408 7.14 10.78 -13.24
N ALA A 409 7.23 9.60 -12.62
CA ALA A 409 8.01 8.48 -13.15
C ALA A 409 7.43 7.96 -14.48
N LEU A 410 6.10 7.82 -14.57
CA LEU A 410 5.39 7.45 -15.81
C LEU A 410 5.55 8.48 -16.92
N ALA A 411 5.51 9.79 -16.59
CA ALA A 411 5.75 10.85 -17.57
C ALA A 411 7.15 10.77 -18.20
N LYS A 412 8.15 10.28 -17.44
CA LYS A 412 9.53 10.07 -17.91
C LYS A 412 9.73 8.74 -18.62
N ASN A 413 9.05 7.71 -18.17
CA ASN A 413 9.13 6.36 -18.71
C ASN A 413 7.72 5.77 -18.86
N PRO A 414 7.06 5.99 -20.03
CA PRO A 414 5.73 5.47 -20.31
C PRO A 414 5.65 3.93 -20.29
N ASP A 415 6.78 3.25 -20.45
CA ASP A 415 6.87 1.79 -20.44
C ASP A 415 6.93 1.20 -19.01
N LEU A 416 6.92 2.06 -17.98
CA LEU A 416 6.96 1.61 -16.60
C LEU A 416 5.67 0.87 -16.21
N PHE A 417 5.82 -0.35 -15.71
CA PHE A 417 4.68 -1.11 -15.20
C PHE A 417 4.25 -0.59 -13.83
N VAL A 418 3.16 0.17 -13.79
CA VAL A 418 2.62 0.72 -12.54
C VAL A 418 1.29 0.04 -12.22
N ARG A 419 1.18 -0.52 -11.02
CA ARG A 419 -0.08 -1.08 -10.49
C ARG A 419 -0.19 -0.76 -9.01
N GLY A 420 -1.35 -0.26 -8.60
CA GLY A 420 -1.61 0.02 -7.21
C GLY A 420 -3.09 0.06 -6.87
N ALA A 421 -3.38 -0.08 -5.59
CA ALA A 421 -4.72 0.09 -5.07
C ALA A 421 -4.69 0.92 -3.77
N LEU A 422 -5.74 1.71 -3.55
CA LEU A 422 -5.86 2.59 -2.40
C LEU A 422 -7.31 2.67 -1.90
N THR A 423 -7.46 3.01 -0.62
CA THR A 423 -8.80 3.16 -0.03
C THR A 423 -9.49 4.43 -0.52
N SER A 424 -8.75 5.53 -0.72
CA SER A 424 -9.30 6.83 -1.07
C SER A 424 -9.60 6.95 -2.57
N SER A 425 -10.89 7.04 -2.92
CA SER A 425 -11.32 7.29 -4.32
C SER A 425 -10.89 8.68 -4.82
N GLN A 426 -10.89 9.68 -3.93
CA GLN A 426 -10.41 11.03 -4.29
C GLN A 426 -8.94 11.03 -4.71
N ARG A 427 -8.10 10.23 -4.06
CA ARG A 427 -6.67 10.14 -4.42
C ARG A 427 -6.47 9.42 -5.74
N ALA A 428 -7.28 8.41 -6.04
CA ALA A 428 -7.27 7.76 -7.35
C ALA A 428 -7.68 8.73 -8.46
N SER A 429 -8.70 9.56 -8.24
CA SER A 429 -9.09 10.63 -9.19
C SER A 429 -7.97 11.64 -9.40
N ASN A 430 -7.35 12.13 -8.33
CA ASN A 430 -6.24 13.09 -8.43
C ASN A 430 -5.05 12.52 -9.22
N PHE A 431 -4.76 11.23 -9.04
CA PHE A 431 -3.72 10.54 -9.81
C PHE A 431 -4.09 10.48 -11.29
N SER A 432 -5.35 10.13 -11.61
CA SER A 432 -5.84 10.09 -12.99
C SER A 432 -5.81 11.47 -13.66
N GLU A 433 -6.25 12.52 -12.96
CA GLU A 433 -6.18 13.90 -13.45
C GLU A 433 -4.74 14.35 -13.72
N ALA A 434 -3.79 13.93 -12.89
CA ALA A 434 -2.38 14.24 -13.09
C ALA A 434 -1.76 13.54 -14.31
N LEU A 435 -2.26 12.34 -14.65
CA LEU A 435 -1.80 11.58 -15.83
C LEU A 435 -2.48 12.03 -17.13
N HIS A 436 -3.71 12.57 -17.03
CA HIS A 436 -4.54 12.97 -18.17
C HIS A 436 -4.98 14.43 -18.01
N PRO A 437 -4.06 15.41 -18.04
CA PRO A 437 -4.39 16.82 -17.91
C PRO A 437 -5.23 17.30 -19.11
N GLY A 438 -6.46 17.67 -18.86
CA GLY A 438 -7.43 18.12 -19.89
C GLY A 438 -8.43 17.07 -20.37
N GLY A 439 -8.40 15.90 -19.81
CA GLY A 439 -8.95 14.64 -20.25
C GLY A 439 -10.46 14.45 -20.28
N ALA A 440 -11.27 15.41 -20.72
CA ALA A 440 -12.66 15.11 -21.09
C ALA A 440 -12.88 15.18 -22.63
N ASP A 441 -12.00 15.84 -23.35
CA ASP A 441 -12.25 16.15 -24.76
C ASP A 441 -11.62 15.12 -25.74
N GLU A 442 -10.68 14.29 -25.28
CA GLU A 442 -10.06 13.24 -26.13
C GLU A 442 -10.73 11.86 -26.03
N ALA A 443 -11.60 11.65 -25.05
CA ALA A 443 -12.28 10.36 -24.85
C ALA A 443 -13.47 10.14 -25.80
N ASP A 444 -13.96 11.19 -26.46
CA ASP A 444 -15.12 11.13 -27.36
C ASP A 444 -14.80 10.76 -28.81
N GLU A 445 -13.50 10.70 -29.19
CA GLU A 445 -13.08 10.31 -30.54
C GLU A 445 -12.40 8.92 -30.61
N ALA A 446 -12.36 8.16 -29.52
CA ALA A 446 -11.89 6.78 -29.58
C ALA A 446 -12.94 5.90 -30.24
N ASP A 447 -12.61 5.48 -31.44
CA ASP A 447 -13.27 4.51 -32.31
C ASP A 447 -14.08 3.44 -31.57
N GLU A 448 -15.36 3.29 -31.93
CA GLU A 448 -16.29 2.26 -31.39
C GLU A 448 -15.82 0.80 -31.61
N GLY A 449 -14.66 0.59 -32.17
CA GLY A 449 -14.07 -0.72 -32.47
C GLY A 449 -12.90 -1.13 -31.58
N SER A 450 -12.35 -0.25 -30.74
CA SER A 450 -11.27 -0.62 -29.84
C SER A 450 -11.82 -1.01 -28.47
N ASN A 451 -11.35 -2.14 -27.89
CA ASN A 451 -11.58 -2.56 -26.50
C ASN A 451 -10.89 -1.58 -25.50
N ALA A 452 -10.92 -0.27 -25.79
CA ALA A 452 -10.54 0.76 -24.86
C ALA A 452 -11.51 0.70 -23.66
N HIS A 453 -10.99 0.64 -22.47
CA HIS A 453 -11.79 0.63 -21.25
C HIS A 453 -12.72 1.85 -21.26
N PRO A 454 -14.05 1.68 -21.14
CA PRO A 454 -14.98 2.79 -21.19
C PRO A 454 -14.63 3.79 -20.08
N GLY A 455 -14.56 5.06 -20.44
CA GLY A 455 -14.39 6.15 -19.49
C GLY A 455 -15.50 6.10 -18.45
N VAL A 456 -15.14 5.97 -17.17
CA VAL A 456 -16.12 5.82 -16.08
C VAL A 456 -16.12 7.05 -15.22
N ALA A 457 -17.29 7.68 -15.12
CA ALA A 457 -17.52 8.74 -14.17
C ALA A 457 -17.31 8.21 -12.74
N VAL A 458 -16.47 8.87 -11.96
CA VAL A 458 -16.30 8.58 -10.53
C VAL A 458 -17.60 8.93 -9.81
N VAL A 459 -18.34 7.92 -9.37
CA VAL A 459 -19.50 8.10 -8.49
C VAL A 459 -19.17 7.48 -7.15
N GLY A 460 -18.97 8.32 -6.15
CA GLY A 460 -18.84 7.86 -4.77
C GLY A 460 -18.01 8.80 -3.92
N GLU A 461 -18.59 9.90 -3.47
CA GLU A 461 -18.13 10.56 -2.25
C GLU A 461 -18.25 9.57 -1.10
N LEU A 462 -17.13 9.26 -0.44
CA LEU A 462 -17.15 8.74 0.92
C LEU A 462 -17.93 9.75 1.76
N GLY A 463 -19.14 9.37 2.18
CA GLY A 463 -20.04 10.25 2.91
C GLY A 463 -19.52 10.60 4.29
N GLY A 464 -18.67 11.62 4.36
CA GLY A 464 -18.53 12.41 5.57
C GLY A 464 -19.89 13.08 5.86
N PRO A 465 -20.23 13.37 7.13
CA PRO A 465 -21.52 13.94 7.47
C PRO A 465 -21.74 15.25 6.70
N LYS A 466 -22.75 15.26 5.83
CA LYS A 466 -23.17 16.46 5.09
C LYS A 466 -23.37 17.60 6.07
N LYS A 467 -22.56 18.63 6.01
CA LYS A 467 -22.82 19.91 6.69
C LYS A 467 -24.13 20.46 6.11
N LYS A 468 -25.22 20.31 6.84
CA LYS A 468 -26.45 21.07 6.60
C LYS A 468 -26.14 22.55 6.81
N GLY A 469 -26.22 23.36 5.76
CA GLY A 469 -26.32 24.79 5.92
C GLY A 469 -25.29 25.68 5.21
N ALA A 470 -25.03 25.45 3.92
CA ALA A 470 -24.58 26.55 3.05
C ALA A 470 -25.52 26.61 1.86
N LYS A 471 -26.39 27.63 1.82
CA LYS A 471 -27.18 27.94 0.63
C LYS A 471 -26.23 28.39 -0.47
N ALA A 472 -26.18 27.62 -1.57
CA ALA A 472 -25.49 28.03 -2.77
C ALA A 472 -26.10 29.35 -3.31
N PRO A 473 -25.29 30.24 -3.91
CA PRO A 473 -25.80 31.45 -4.54
C PRO A 473 -26.76 31.07 -5.66
N LYS A 474 -27.97 31.65 -5.67
CA LYS A 474 -28.94 31.49 -6.75
C LYS A 474 -28.31 32.04 -8.05
N GLY A 475 -28.12 31.18 -9.05
CA GLY A 475 -27.78 31.60 -10.42
C GLY A 475 -26.56 30.95 -11.05
N ALA A 476 -25.76 30.18 -10.35
CA ALA A 476 -24.68 29.41 -10.98
C ALA A 476 -25.27 28.12 -11.58
N LYS A 477 -25.27 27.99 -12.92
CA LYS A 477 -25.48 26.70 -13.57
C LYS A 477 -24.36 25.75 -13.08
N PRO A 478 -24.68 24.53 -12.63
CA PRO A 478 -23.63 23.56 -12.29
C PRO A 478 -22.82 23.30 -13.55
N ASN A 479 -21.55 23.67 -13.51
CA ASN A 479 -20.60 23.25 -14.52
C ASN A 479 -20.47 21.73 -14.34
N LYS A 480 -21.06 20.95 -15.23
CA LYS A 480 -20.83 19.52 -15.36
C LYS A 480 -19.40 19.34 -15.88
N ARG A 481 -18.40 19.48 -15.00
CA ARG A 481 -17.11 18.86 -15.26
C ARG A 481 -17.38 17.37 -15.08
N THR A 482 -17.40 16.63 -16.16
CA THR A 482 -17.22 15.18 -16.14
C THR A 482 -15.87 14.94 -15.50
N ALA A 483 -15.84 14.24 -14.37
CA ALA A 483 -14.57 13.86 -13.75
C ALA A 483 -13.79 12.98 -14.73
N ALA A 484 -12.48 13.20 -14.83
CA ALA A 484 -11.63 12.35 -15.65
C ALA A 484 -11.81 10.87 -15.23
N PRO A 485 -11.79 9.92 -16.18
CA PRO A 485 -11.88 8.51 -15.88
C PRO A 485 -10.76 8.11 -14.93
N ILE A 486 -11.03 7.17 -14.02
CA ILE A 486 -10.00 6.63 -13.12
C ILE A 486 -8.99 5.84 -13.95
N ASP A 487 -7.72 6.20 -13.81
CA ASP A 487 -6.63 5.47 -14.44
C ASP A 487 -6.49 4.08 -13.80
N TYR A 488 -6.48 3.03 -14.64
CA TYR A 488 -6.40 1.63 -14.19
C TYR A 488 -5.13 1.31 -13.39
N ARG A 489 -4.09 2.13 -13.49
CA ARG A 489 -2.84 1.95 -12.76
C ARG A 489 -2.96 2.24 -11.26
N ALA A 490 -4.00 2.99 -10.85
CA ALA A 490 -4.29 3.29 -9.45
C ALA A 490 -5.78 3.14 -9.14
N ILE A 491 -6.19 1.93 -8.78
CA ILE A 491 -7.60 1.57 -8.56
C ILE A 491 -8.05 1.87 -7.12
N PRO A 492 -9.21 2.54 -6.94
CA PRO A 492 -9.82 2.72 -5.62
C PRO A 492 -10.53 1.45 -5.16
N ALA A 493 -10.29 1.05 -3.92
CA ALA A 493 -10.86 -0.16 -3.33
C ALA A 493 -12.34 -0.03 -2.92
N GLY A 494 -12.95 1.10 -3.02
CA GLY A 494 -14.33 1.33 -2.60
C GLY A 494 -15.37 1.41 -3.72
N SER A 495 -15.03 0.97 -4.93
CA SER A 495 -15.88 1.19 -6.12
C SER A 495 -16.94 0.11 -6.29
N ILE A 496 -17.96 0.04 -5.46
CA ILE A 496 -19.01 -0.96 -5.62
C ILE A 496 -20.38 -0.34 -5.83
N ASN A 497 -21.18 -1.03 -6.65
CA ASN A 497 -22.52 -0.59 -6.94
C ASN A 497 -23.46 -1.00 -5.81
N ALA A 498 -24.13 -0.02 -5.19
CA ALA A 498 -25.06 -0.26 -4.08
C ALA A 498 -26.36 -1.00 -4.48
N SER A 499 -26.51 -1.40 -5.74
CA SER A 499 -27.72 -2.05 -6.26
C SER A 499 -27.73 -3.57 -6.15
N ASP A 500 -26.60 -4.21 -5.86
CA ASP A 500 -26.55 -5.64 -5.55
C ASP A 500 -26.35 -5.89 -4.04
N ALA A 501 -26.63 -7.10 -3.57
CA ALA A 501 -26.48 -7.46 -2.16
C ALA A 501 -25.03 -7.28 -1.64
N PHE A 502 -24.07 -7.37 -2.53
CA PHE A 502 -22.66 -7.14 -2.29
C PHE A 502 -22.31 -5.66 -2.14
N GLY A 503 -22.86 -4.80 -3.00
CA GLY A 503 -22.65 -3.36 -2.92
C GLY A 503 -23.27 -2.74 -1.66
N ALA A 504 -24.41 -3.27 -1.20
CA ALA A 504 -25.00 -2.88 0.08
C ALA A 504 -24.09 -3.23 1.26
N TRP A 505 -23.48 -4.42 1.25
CA TRP A 505 -22.52 -4.89 2.25
C TRP A 505 -21.27 -4.00 2.34
N GLU A 506 -20.68 -3.69 1.21
CA GLU A 506 -19.47 -2.88 1.19
C GLU A 506 -19.74 -1.40 1.51
N ALA A 507 -20.88 -0.87 1.07
CA ALA A 507 -21.33 0.45 1.49
C ALA A 507 -21.59 0.51 3.01
N GLU A 508 -22.04 -0.60 3.62
CA GLU A 508 -22.18 -0.72 5.07
C GLU A 508 -20.80 -0.74 5.76
N LEU A 509 -19.83 -1.52 5.24
CA LEU A 509 -18.46 -1.56 5.75
C LEU A 509 -17.82 -0.17 5.73
N GLN A 510 -17.92 0.55 4.62
CA GLN A 510 -17.40 1.92 4.49
C GLN A 510 -18.08 2.91 5.44
N LYS A 511 -19.40 2.78 5.61
CA LYS A 511 -20.18 3.64 6.52
C LYS A 511 -19.77 3.49 7.98
N PHE A 512 -19.24 2.33 8.37
CA PHE A 512 -18.69 2.08 9.69
C PHE A 512 -17.19 2.44 9.81
N GLY A 513 -16.60 3.03 8.78
CA GLY A 513 -15.22 3.52 8.83
C GLY A 513 -14.15 2.44 8.67
N PHE A 514 -14.49 1.27 8.16
CA PHE A 514 -13.49 0.24 7.86
C PHE A 514 -12.63 0.67 6.66
N ALA A 515 -11.34 0.81 6.90
CA ALA A 515 -10.36 0.94 5.83
C ALA A 515 -10.26 -0.41 5.11
N ILE A 516 -10.39 -0.41 3.80
CA ILE A 516 -10.32 -1.66 3.02
C ILE A 516 -8.86 -2.01 2.74
N ILE A 517 -8.08 -1.04 2.25
CA ILE A 517 -6.62 -1.16 2.11
C ILE A 517 -5.97 -0.34 3.22
N HIS A 518 -5.25 -1.01 4.10
CA HIS A 518 -4.52 -0.34 5.16
C HIS A 518 -3.00 -0.57 5.07
N ASN A 519 -2.55 -1.31 4.08
CA ASN A 519 -1.15 -1.43 3.72
C ASN A 519 -0.53 -0.06 3.41
N LYS A 520 0.77 0.05 3.66
CA LYS A 520 1.63 1.15 3.27
C LYS A 520 2.87 0.51 2.63
N ILE A 521 2.73 0.16 1.36
CA ILE A 521 3.70 -0.64 0.62
C ILE A 521 4.06 0.08 -0.68
N VAL A 522 5.35 0.14 -0.99
CA VAL A 522 5.86 0.40 -2.33
C VAL A 522 6.89 -0.66 -2.67
N VAL A 523 6.76 -1.26 -3.85
CA VAL A 523 7.74 -2.21 -4.40
C VAL A 523 8.24 -1.66 -5.73
N ILE A 524 9.54 -1.57 -5.88
CA ILE A 524 10.19 -1.06 -7.09
C ILE A 524 11.06 -2.15 -7.67
N ASP A 525 10.91 -2.41 -8.97
CA ASP A 525 11.71 -3.34 -9.77
C ASP A 525 11.90 -4.73 -9.09
N PRO A 526 10.79 -5.43 -8.67
CA PRO A 526 10.84 -6.57 -7.76
C PRO A 526 11.70 -7.75 -8.20
N PHE A 527 11.93 -7.88 -9.50
CA PHE A 527 12.68 -9.01 -10.07
C PHE A 527 14.13 -8.65 -10.41
N SER A 528 14.60 -7.46 -10.02
CA SER A 528 16.00 -7.02 -10.22
C SER A 528 16.83 -7.15 -8.95
N ASP A 529 18.15 -7.15 -9.11
CA ASP A 529 19.09 -7.10 -7.98
C ASP A 529 19.04 -5.75 -7.24
N ASN A 530 18.48 -4.72 -7.87
CA ASN A 530 18.28 -3.40 -7.27
C ASN A 530 16.86 -3.18 -6.75
N CYS A 531 16.13 -4.27 -6.52
CA CYS A 531 14.76 -4.21 -6.01
C CYS A 531 14.66 -3.44 -4.69
N VAL A 532 13.49 -2.77 -4.51
CA VAL A 532 13.22 -2.01 -3.29
C VAL A 532 11.87 -2.40 -2.73
N VAL A 533 11.80 -2.58 -1.40
CA VAL A 533 10.55 -2.68 -0.65
C VAL A 533 10.50 -1.56 0.38
N VAL A 534 9.43 -0.80 0.38
CA VAL A 534 9.10 0.19 1.42
C VAL A 534 7.86 -0.30 2.15
N THR A 535 7.92 -0.37 3.49
CA THR A 535 6.77 -0.72 4.33
C THR A 535 6.92 -0.18 5.75
N GLY A 536 5.83 -0.15 6.51
CA GLY A 536 5.80 0.36 7.88
C GLY A 536 4.42 0.91 8.25
N SER A 537 4.39 1.82 9.22
CA SER A 537 3.16 2.50 9.64
C SER A 537 2.83 3.74 8.80
N HIS A 538 3.83 4.30 8.11
CA HIS A 538 3.80 5.59 7.41
C HIS A 538 2.86 5.60 6.21
N ASN A 539 1.92 6.53 6.14
CA ASN A 539 0.90 6.62 5.08
C ASN A 539 1.43 7.13 3.72
N LEU A 540 2.76 7.19 3.52
CA LEU A 540 3.43 7.45 2.24
C LEU A 540 3.11 8.83 1.63
N GLY A 541 2.98 9.84 2.48
CA GLY A 541 2.77 11.23 2.08
C GLY A 541 3.18 12.23 3.17
N PHE A 542 3.31 13.49 2.81
CA PHE A 542 3.87 14.55 3.66
C PHE A 542 3.20 14.68 5.03
N ARG A 543 1.87 14.42 5.12
CA ARG A 543 1.18 14.53 6.41
C ARG A 543 1.73 13.56 7.46
N ALA A 544 2.08 12.35 7.06
CA ALA A 544 2.63 11.37 7.97
C ALA A 544 4.00 11.83 8.51
N SER A 545 4.87 12.32 7.64
CA SER A 545 6.20 12.81 8.00
C SER A 545 6.20 14.09 8.84
N HIS A 546 5.21 14.98 8.63
CA HIS A 546 5.13 16.26 9.33
C HIS A 546 4.43 16.17 10.69
N ASN A 547 3.38 15.33 10.79
CA ASN A 547 2.43 15.44 11.88
C ASN A 547 2.45 14.26 12.85
N ASN A 548 2.84 13.06 12.37
CA ASN A 548 2.66 11.83 13.12
C ASN A 548 3.97 11.29 13.69
N ASP A 549 3.86 10.42 14.70
CA ASP A 549 4.93 9.48 15.01
C ASP A 549 4.75 8.26 14.10
N GLU A 550 5.69 8.02 13.22
CA GLU A 550 5.64 6.92 12.27
C GLU A 550 6.97 6.18 12.21
N ASN A 551 6.94 4.99 11.68
CA ASN A 551 8.13 4.28 11.24
C ASN A 551 7.92 3.71 9.84
N LEU A 552 8.99 3.65 9.08
CA LEU A 552 9.05 2.90 7.83
C LEU A 552 10.44 2.31 7.64
N VAL A 553 10.55 1.32 6.79
CA VAL A 553 11.82 0.75 6.34
C VAL A 553 11.90 0.77 4.83
N ILE A 554 13.06 1.11 4.30
CA ILE A 554 13.43 0.96 2.89
C ILE A 554 14.44 -0.18 2.81
N ILE A 555 14.05 -1.28 2.19
CA ILE A 555 14.87 -2.49 2.04
C ILE A 555 15.27 -2.61 0.58
N ARG A 556 16.56 -2.82 0.30
CA ARG A 556 17.10 -2.96 -1.05
C ARG A 556 17.86 -4.25 -1.22
N GLY A 557 17.83 -4.80 -2.44
CA GLY A 557 18.64 -5.95 -2.84
C GLY A 557 18.12 -7.30 -2.32
N HIS A 558 16.92 -7.36 -1.72
CA HIS A 558 16.35 -8.64 -1.26
C HIS A 558 15.23 -9.12 -2.16
N ARG A 559 15.59 -9.78 -3.26
CA ARG A 559 14.64 -10.21 -4.31
C ARG A 559 13.49 -11.05 -3.78
N GLY A 560 13.74 -12.09 -2.97
CA GLY A 560 12.67 -12.96 -2.45
C GLY A 560 11.66 -12.23 -1.55
N LEU A 561 12.09 -11.15 -0.87
CA LEU A 561 11.17 -10.27 -0.14
C LEU A 561 10.38 -9.40 -1.11
N ALA A 562 11.03 -8.81 -2.10
CA ALA A 562 10.37 -7.96 -3.09
C ALA A 562 9.33 -8.75 -3.91
N GLU A 563 9.62 -9.99 -4.29
CA GLU A 563 8.69 -10.91 -4.96
C GLU A 563 7.46 -11.22 -4.09
N ALA A 564 7.63 -11.44 -2.77
CA ALA A 564 6.51 -11.69 -1.87
C ALA A 564 5.59 -10.47 -1.73
N TYR A 565 6.17 -9.28 -1.60
CA TYR A 565 5.42 -8.03 -1.55
C TYR A 565 4.75 -7.72 -2.90
N ALA A 566 5.43 -7.96 -4.03
CA ALA A 566 4.85 -7.80 -5.37
C ALA A 566 3.65 -8.75 -5.57
N CYS A 567 3.77 -10.01 -5.15
CA CYS A 567 2.68 -10.97 -5.16
C CYS A 567 1.46 -10.45 -4.39
N HIS A 568 1.67 -9.94 -3.17
CA HIS A 568 0.60 -9.38 -2.36
C HIS A 568 -0.05 -8.16 -3.02
N VAL A 569 0.75 -7.21 -3.54
CA VAL A 569 0.20 -6.03 -4.24
C VAL A 569 -0.62 -6.43 -5.46
N LEU A 570 -0.11 -7.33 -6.28
CA LEU A 570 -0.79 -7.76 -7.50
C LEU A 570 -2.08 -8.55 -7.21
N ASP A 571 -2.10 -9.36 -6.16
CA ASP A 571 -3.32 -10.06 -5.75
C ASP A 571 -4.41 -9.09 -5.31
N ILE A 572 -4.07 -8.14 -4.44
CA ILE A 572 -5.01 -7.11 -3.95
C ILE A 572 -5.47 -6.19 -5.08
N TYR A 573 -4.53 -5.73 -5.93
CA TYR A 573 -4.84 -4.90 -7.10
C TYR A 573 -5.84 -5.60 -8.03
N ASP A 574 -5.55 -6.85 -8.44
CA ASP A 574 -6.39 -7.60 -9.38
C ASP A 574 -7.81 -7.84 -8.83
N HIS A 575 -7.93 -8.12 -7.51
CA HIS A 575 -9.22 -8.25 -6.86
C HIS A 575 -10.06 -6.96 -6.96
N TYR A 576 -9.47 -5.81 -6.61
CA TYR A 576 -10.20 -4.54 -6.62
C TYR A 576 -10.36 -3.97 -8.03
N ALA A 577 -9.44 -4.21 -8.96
CA ALA A 577 -9.59 -3.87 -10.36
C ALA A 577 -10.76 -4.63 -10.99
N PHE A 578 -10.88 -5.94 -10.74
CA PHE A 578 -12.04 -6.74 -11.16
C PHE A 578 -13.35 -6.12 -10.68
N ARG A 579 -13.45 -5.78 -9.40
CA ARG A 579 -14.67 -5.19 -8.82
C ARG A 579 -14.95 -3.79 -9.35
N TYR A 580 -13.92 -3.00 -9.55
CA TYR A 580 -14.05 -1.67 -10.14
C TYR A 580 -14.64 -1.75 -11.56
N TRP A 581 -14.09 -2.60 -12.41
CA TRP A 581 -14.57 -2.77 -13.78
C TRP A 581 -15.96 -3.40 -13.86
N LEU A 582 -16.28 -4.36 -12.99
CA LEU A 582 -17.62 -4.93 -12.88
C LEU A 582 -18.68 -3.88 -12.54
N LYS A 583 -18.33 -2.88 -11.74
CA LYS A 583 -19.22 -1.75 -11.46
C LYS A 583 -19.34 -0.80 -12.64
N ALA A 584 -18.24 -0.54 -13.33
CA ALA A 584 -18.18 0.36 -14.46
C ALA A 584 -19.00 -0.17 -15.64
N ASP A 585 -18.79 -1.43 -15.99
CA ASP A 585 -19.55 -2.17 -16.98
C ASP A 585 -19.87 -3.59 -16.48
N PRO A 586 -21.10 -3.84 -15.98
CA PRO A 586 -21.48 -5.17 -15.54
C PRO A 586 -21.38 -6.26 -16.60
N LYS A 587 -21.29 -5.90 -17.87
CA LYS A 587 -21.18 -6.86 -18.98
C LYS A 587 -19.71 -7.22 -19.30
N ILE A 588 -18.74 -6.48 -18.79
CA ILE A 588 -17.32 -6.68 -19.15
C ILE A 588 -16.84 -8.11 -18.83
N PHE A 589 -17.34 -8.71 -17.75
CA PHE A 589 -16.99 -10.05 -17.33
C PHE A 589 -17.96 -11.15 -17.83
N SER A 590 -19.01 -10.77 -18.54
CA SER A 590 -19.85 -11.68 -19.31
C SER A 590 -19.48 -11.71 -20.79
N GLN A 591 -18.43 -10.99 -21.18
CA GLN A 591 -17.88 -11.14 -22.52
C GLN A 591 -17.24 -12.51 -22.66
N PRO A 592 -17.55 -13.23 -23.75
CA PRO A 592 -16.94 -14.50 -24.02
C PRO A 592 -15.44 -14.38 -24.24
N LEU A 593 -14.72 -15.46 -23.99
CA LEU A 593 -13.34 -15.57 -24.48
C LEU A 593 -13.35 -15.42 -26.01
N GLU A 594 -12.34 -14.78 -26.57
CA GLU A 594 -12.18 -14.67 -28.01
C GLU A 594 -11.94 -16.06 -28.62
N ALA A 595 -12.70 -16.38 -29.67
CA ALA A 595 -12.65 -17.70 -30.31
C ALA A 595 -11.55 -17.81 -31.39
N ASP A 596 -10.68 -16.81 -31.48
CA ASP A 596 -9.51 -16.75 -32.34
C ASP A 596 -8.26 -16.29 -31.57
N ASP A 597 -7.15 -16.13 -32.25
CA ASP A 597 -5.86 -15.78 -31.65
C ASP A 597 -5.60 -14.26 -31.55
N LYS A 598 -6.57 -13.42 -31.99
CA LYS A 598 -6.43 -11.95 -31.99
C LYS A 598 -6.40 -11.35 -30.61
N TRP A 599 -6.88 -12.07 -29.57
CA TRP A 599 -6.75 -11.62 -28.18
C TRP A 599 -5.30 -11.24 -27.81
N GLN A 600 -4.30 -11.77 -28.54
CA GLN A 600 -2.89 -11.48 -28.29
C GLN A 600 -2.49 -10.09 -28.79
N GLU A 601 -3.18 -9.52 -29.80
CA GLU A 601 -2.84 -8.25 -30.43
C GLU A 601 -2.82 -7.11 -29.42
N ARG A 602 -3.73 -7.13 -28.44
CA ARG A 602 -3.77 -6.15 -27.35
C ARG A 602 -2.53 -6.15 -26.44
N TYR A 603 -1.72 -7.22 -26.46
CA TYR A 603 -0.47 -7.31 -25.72
C TYR A 603 0.76 -7.03 -26.57
N ILE A 604 0.69 -7.28 -27.86
CA ILE A 604 1.84 -7.23 -28.78
C ILE A 604 1.82 -5.96 -29.64
N ALA A 605 0.65 -5.59 -30.14
CA ALA A 605 0.46 -4.46 -31.05
C ALA A 605 -0.62 -3.47 -30.58
N GLY A 606 -1.16 -3.68 -29.38
CA GLY A 606 -2.33 -2.97 -28.89
C GLY A 606 -2.02 -1.69 -28.10
N PRO A 607 -3.04 -1.11 -27.47
CA PRO A 607 -2.94 0.13 -26.74
C PRO A 607 -1.88 0.06 -25.64
N ASP A 608 -1.28 1.19 -25.38
CA ASP A 608 -0.04 1.41 -24.63
C ASP A 608 0.06 0.75 -23.23
N ASP A 609 -1.05 0.38 -22.62
CA ASP A 609 -1.11 -0.14 -21.26
C ASP A 609 -0.75 -1.63 -21.13
N LYS A 610 -0.99 -2.46 -22.16
CA LYS A 610 -0.73 -3.91 -22.09
C LYS A 610 0.64 -4.31 -22.63
N ALA A 611 1.19 -3.54 -23.52
CA ALA A 611 2.56 -3.74 -23.97
C ALA A 611 3.60 -3.52 -22.85
N PRO A 612 3.50 -2.50 -21.97
CA PRO A 612 4.31 -2.42 -20.76
C PRO A 612 4.19 -3.63 -19.84
N GLU A 613 2.98 -4.19 -19.67
CA GLU A 613 2.76 -5.39 -18.87
C GLU A 613 3.53 -6.59 -19.41
N LEU A 614 3.43 -6.85 -20.72
CA LEU A 614 4.14 -7.97 -21.33
C LEU A 614 5.67 -7.78 -21.23
N ARG A 615 6.16 -6.57 -21.43
CA ARG A 615 7.60 -6.24 -21.26
C ARG A 615 8.06 -6.46 -19.82
N PHE A 616 7.25 -6.10 -18.84
CA PHE A 616 7.55 -6.36 -17.44
C PHE A 616 7.69 -7.86 -17.15
N TRP A 617 6.77 -8.71 -17.66
CA TRP A 617 6.87 -10.16 -17.49
C TRP A 617 8.05 -10.76 -18.24
N LEU A 618 8.38 -10.25 -19.44
CA LEU A 618 9.57 -10.65 -20.19
C LEU A 618 10.86 -10.38 -19.40
N ALA A 619 11.00 -9.18 -18.87
CA ALA A 619 12.15 -8.78 -18.07
C ALA A 619 12.24 -9.61 -16.77
N ALA A 620 11.11 -9.85 -16.10
CA ALA A 620 11.02 -10.67 -14.89
C ALA A 620 11.45 -12.13 -15.12
N ALA A 621 11.12 -12.70 -16.29
CA ALA A 621 11.48 -14.05 -16.68
C ALA A 621 12.97 -14.18 -17.13
N GLY A 622 13.73 -13.10 -17.18
CA GLY A 622 15.13 -13.10 -17.60
C GLY A 622 15.36 -13.30 -19.10
N ALA A 623 14.31 -13.13 -19.92
CA ALA A 623 14.45 -12.98 -21.36
C ALA A 623 15.00 -11.57 -21.62
N GLY A 624 16.23 -11.45 -22.12
CA GLY A 624 16.86 -10.18 -22.42
C GLY A 624 15.95 -9.34 -23.31
N VAL A 625 15.58 -8.14 -22.84
CA VAL A 625 14.79 -7.19 -23.60
C VAL A 625 15.64 -6.73 -24.77
N ALA A 626 15.36 -7.19 -25.98
CA ALA A 626 15.77 -6.46 -27.17
C ALA A 626 15.15 -5.07 -27.04
N GLY A 627 15.98 -4.02 -27.05
CA GLY A 627 15.51 -2.66 -26.92
C GLY A 627 14.41 -2.36 -27.96
N PRO A 628 13.51 -1.42 -27.68
CA PRO A 628 12.43 -1.08 -28.58
C PRO A 628 12.99 -0.78 -29.98
N ALA A 629 12.42 -1.41 -30.99
CA ALA A 629 12.73 -1.05 -32.36
C ALA A 629 12.51 0.46 -32.54
N PRO A 630 13.46 1.19 -33.16
CA PRO A 630 13.29 2.63 -33.36
C PRO A 630 12.00 2.86 -34.14
N LYS A 631 11.14 3.77 -33.66
CA LYS A 631 9.95 4.22 -34.40
C LYS A 631 10.39 4.63 -35.81
N PRO A 632 9.69 4.21 -36.88
CA PRO A 632 10.01 4.66 -38.21
C PRO A 632 9.84 6.18 -38.24
N SER A 633 10.95 6.88 -38.44
CA SER A 633 10.96 8.32 -38.72
C SER A 633 10.18 8.57 -40.00
N GLY A 634 9.25 9.52 -39.93
CA GLY A 634 8.35 9.89 -41.03
C GLY A 634 9.03 10.04 -42.38
N SER A 635 8.25 9.79 -43.41
CA SER A 635 8.57 9.75 -44.81
C SER A 635 9.50 10.88 -45.32
N PRO A 636 10.43 10.56 -46.20
CA PRO A 636 11.31 11.56 -46.78
C PRO A 636 10.62 12.32 -47.91
N ALA A 637 10.85 13.62 -47.94
CA ALA A 637 10.60 14.43 -49.13
C ALA A 637 11.59 14.05 -50.23
N THR A 638 11.06 13.78 -51.40
CA THR A 638 11.78 13.55 -52.67
C THR A 638 12.60 14.75 -53.07
N THR A 639 13.89 14.55 -53.37
CA THR A 639 14.63 15.30 -54.39
C THR A 639 15.72 14.40 -54.98
N GLU A 640 15.79 14.43 -56.32
CA GLU A 640 16.63 13.64 -57.23
C GLU A 640 18.11 14.10 -57.29
N PRO A 641 18.99 13.41 -58.03
CA PRO A 641 20.39 13.20 -57.68
C PRO A 641 21.38 14.09 -58.44
N ALA A 642 22.57 14.24 -57.93
CA ALA A 642 23.73 14.65 -58.70
C ALA A 642 24.99 13.87 -58.29
N SER A 643 25.71 13.51 -59.29
CA SER A 643 26.76 12.56 -59.50
C SER A 643 28.15 12.93 -58.99
N THR A 644 28.96 11.86 -58.82
CA THR A 644 30.41 11.68 -59.05
C THR A 644 31.43 12.15 -58.04
N GLY A 645 32.26 11.19 -57.64
CA GLY A 645 33.70 11.33 -57.70
C GLY A 645 34.53 11.11 -56.45
N GLY A 646 35.06 9.92 -56.30
CA GLY A 646 36.46 9.60 -56.12
C GLY A 646 37.20 9.95 -54.80
N GLY A 647 37.88 8.95 -54.25
CA GLY A 647 39.23 9.12 -53.69
C GLY A 647 39.48 8.77 -52.22
N ALA A 648 39.96 7.58 -52.02
CA ALA A 648 40.89 6.98 -51.06
C ALA A 648 41.56 7.80 -49.91
N THR A 649 41.45 7.23 -48.71
CA THR A 649 42.40 6.95 -47.57
C THR A 649 43.75 7.71 -47.47
N PRO A 650 44.55 7.62 -46.30
CA PRO A 650 44.25 7.22 -44.92
C PRO A 650 44.90 8.08 -43.81
N ALA A 651 44.54 7.80 -42.56
CA ALA A 651 45.27 7.86 -41.30
C ALA A 651 46.22 9.01 -40.90
N LYS A 652 46.07 9.52 -39.68
CA LYS A 652 47.14 9.63 -38.66
C LYS A 652 46.61 10.02 -37.25
N LYS A 653 47.32 9.45 -36.26
CA LYS A 653 47.16 9.45 -34.79
C LYS A 653 47.47 10.79 -34.11
N SER A 654 46.74 11.08 -33.01
CA SER A 654 47.14 11.62 -31.67
C SER A 654 48.02 12.88 -31.57
N PRO A 655 48.02 13.62 -30.45
CA PRO A 655 47.94 13.19 -29.06
C PRO A 655 47.18 14.12 -28.07
N ALA A 656 47.06 13.60 -26.82
CA ALA A 656 46.51 14.18 -25.62
C ALA A 656 47.16 15.49 -25.13
N LYS A 657 46.38 16.34 -24.45
CA LYS A 657 46.90 17.36 -23.50
C LYS A 657 46.14 17.36 -22.20
N LYS A 658 46.96 17.41 -21.12
CA LYS A 658 46.65 17.46 -19.70
C LYS A 658 46.04 18.82 -19.25
N PRO A 659 45.47 18.86 -18.03
CA PRO A 659 44.73 20.02 -17.49
C PRO A 659 45.65 21.01 -16.77
N PRO A 660 45.21 22.25 -16.51
CA PRO A 660 45.89 23.14 -15.57
C PRO A 660 45.15 23.29 -14.23
N ALA A 661 45.98 23.68 -13.26
CA ALA A 661 45.86 23.61 -11.85
C ALA A 661 44.99 24.67 -11.16
N LYS A 662 44.73 24.37 -9.87
CA LYS A 662 44.16 25.17 -8.76
C LYS A 662 44.66 26.60 -8.67
N LYS A 663 43.77 27.52 -8.27
CA LYS A 663 44.09 28.71 -7.48
C LYS A 663 43.02 28.93 -6.39
N SER A 664 43.50 29.02 -5.15
CA SER A 664 42.82 29.50 -3.93
C SER A 664 43.25 30.97 -3.66
N PRO A 665 42.82 31.61 -2.56
CA PRO A 665 41.60 32.35 -2.34
C PRO A 665 41.85 33.83 -2.07
N ALA A 666 40.85 34.68 -2.13
CA ALA A 666 40.97 36.08 -1.66
C ALA A 666 39.76 36.53 -0.81
N LYS A 667 40.13 36.86 0.40
CA LYS A 667 39.68 37.79 1.45
C LYS A 667 38.32 38.52 1.32
N LYS A 668 37.62 38.46 2.47
CA LYS A 668 36.54 39.36 2.91
C LYS A 668 36.94 40.83 2.90
N PRO A 669 35.94 41.69 2.83
CA PRO A 669 35.92 42.83 3.75
C PRO A 669 34.62 43.01 4.56
N SER A 670 34.84 43.66 5.64
CA SER A 670 34.17 43.93 6.88
C SER A 670 32.81 44.66 6.83
N ALA A 671 32.13 44.50 7.96
CA ALA A 671 30.88 45.06 8.42
C ALA A 671 30.77 46.58 8.34
N LYS A 672 29.55 47.11 8.10
CA LYS A 672 29.09 48.45 8.51
C LYS A 672 27.83 48.36 9.35
N LYS A 673 27.87 49.12 10.44
CA LYS A 673 26.91 49.24 11.54
C LYS A 673 25.63 49.98 11.13
N ARG A 674 24.58 49.64 11.89
CA ARG A 674 23.23 50.19 12.04
C ARG A 674 23.17 51.73 12.20
N PRO A 675 21.91 52.31 12.11
CA PRO A 675 21.35 52.83 13.35
C PRO A 675 19.91 52.39 13.67
N ALA A 676 19.63 52.45 14.98
CA ALA A 676 18.40 52.07 15.65
C ALA A 676 17.25 53.09 15.43
N LYS A 677 16.00 52.60 15.40
CA LYS A 677 14.80 53.43 15.53
C LYS A 677 14.04 53.10 16.81
N LYS A 678 13.64 54.19 17.46
CA LYS A 678 13.03 54.30 18.77
C LYS A 678 11.62 53.69 18.87
N ALA A 679 11.34 53.10 20.04
CA ALA A 679 10.02 52.69 20.50
C ALA A 679 9.12 53.88 20.86
N LYS A 680 7.80 53.71 20.66
CA LYS A 680 6.74 54.55 21.25
C LYS A 680 5.88 53.74 22.22
N PRO A 681 5.34 54.34 23.29
CA PRO A 681 4.83 53.63 24.44
C PRO A 681 3.36 53.22 24.34
N ALA A 682 3.02 52.20 25.14
CA ALA A 682 1.70 51.60 25.26
C ALA A 682 0.71 52.51 26.00
N LYS A 683 -0.55 52.54 25.53
CA LYS A 683 -1.68 53.16 26.26
C LYS A 683 -2.39 52.08 27.08
N ARG A 684 -2.47 52.36 28.39
CA ARG A 684 -3.34 51.64 29.36
C ARG A 684 -4.82 51.87 29.03
N LYS A 685 -5.64 50.84 29.13
CA LYS A 685 -7.10 50.95 29.28
C LYS A 685 -7.53 50.38 30.63
N ALA A 686 -8.40 51.15 31.28
CA ALA A 686 -8.98 50.96 32.61
C ALA A 686 -10.15 49.95 32.63
N PRO A 687 -10.60 49.48 33.79
CA PRO A 687 -11.45 48.28 33.94
C PRO A 687 -12.93 48.58 33.86
N ALA A 688 -13.73 47.63 33.34
CA ALA A 688 -15.16 47.71 33.27
C ALA A 688 -15.86 46.89 34.36
N LYS A 689 -16.97 47.43 34.79
CA LYS A 689 -17.78 47.13 35.99
C LYS A 689 -18.46 45.76 36.01
N LYS A 690 -18.59 45.28 37.25
CA LYS A 690 -19.46 44.16 37.68
C LYS A 690 -20.95 44.46 37.39
N HIS A 691 -21.69 43.49 36.92
CA HIS A 691 -23.15 43.42 37.10
C HIS A 691 -23.61 42.05 37.62
N SER A 692 -24.57 42.19 38.50
CA SER A 692 -25.16 41.36 39.51
C SER A 692 -25.87 40.07 39.04
N ARG A 693 -25.86 39.13 39.97
CA ARG A 693 -26.66 37.86 39.97
C ARG A 693 -28.15 38.12 40.11
N LYS A 694 -28.97 37.25 39.48
CA LYS A 694 -30.36 36.91 39.90
C LYS A 694 -30.52 35.42 40.08
N PRO A 695 -31.40 35.00 41.03
CA PRO A 695 -31.44 33.62 41.57
C PRO A 695 -32.38 32.65 40.85
N PRO A 696 -32.42 31.34 41.21
CA PRO A 696 -33.03 30.27 40.43
C PRO A 696 -34.53 30.09 40.77
N LYS A 697 -35.34 29.65 39.79
CA LYS A 697 -36.73 29.21 39.97
C LYS A 697 -36.83 27.69 40.15
N LYS A 698 -37.72 27.34 41.10
CA LYS A 698 -38.03 26.04 41.67
C LYS A 698 -38.64 25.04 40.68
N ARG A 699 -38.28 23.77 40.93
CA ARG A 699 -38.94 22.54 40.42
C ARG A 699 -40.43 22.48 40.70
N LYS A 700 -41.16 21.88 39.78
CA LYS A 700 -42.42 21.13 40.07
C LYS A 700 -42.29 19.70 39.55
N THR A 701 -42.39 18.79 40.48
CA THR A 701 -42.61 17.33 40.32
C THR A 701 -44.05 17.06 39.89
N VAL A 702 -44.27 16.15 38.98
CA VAL A 702 -45.52 15.40 38.83
C VAL A 702 -45.22 13.95 38.48
N ALA A 703 -45.94 13.06 39.16
CA ALA A 703 -45.78 11.64 39.29
C ALA A 703 -46.31 10.82 38.10
N LYS A 704 -45.87 9.55 38.10
CA LYS A 704 -46.30 8.42 37.24
C LYS A 704 -47.78 8.09 37.38
N PRO A 705 -48.38 7.35 36.40
CA PRO A 705 -48.72 5.98 36.77
C PRO A 705 -48.35 4.88 35.76
N LYS A 706 -48.24 3.68 36.34
CA LYS A 706 -48.09 2.35 35.69
C LYS A 706 -49.42 1.93 35.00
N LYS A 707 -49.32 1.08 33.97
CA LYS A 707 -49.97 -0.27 33.89
C LYS A 707 -49.76 -0.90 32.47
N HIS A 708 -49.27 -2.11 32.53
CA HIS A 708 -49.78 -3.41 32.00
C HIS A 708 -50.29 -3.45 30.53
N ARG A 709 -49.65 -4.16 29.67
CA ARG A 709 -49.65 -5.62 29.36
C ARG A 709 -48.47 -5.96 28.46
#